data_3e4d4aa59a4c0c75414ebaf2654cc6f7
#
_entry.id   3e4d4aa59a4c0c75414ebaf2654cc6f7
#
_cell.length_a   1.000
_cell.length_b   1.000
_cell.length_c   1.000
_cell.angle_alpha   90.00
_cell.angle_beta   90.00
_cell.angle_gamma   90.00
#
_symmetry.space_group_name_H-M   'P 1'
#
loop_
_entity.id
_entity.type
_entity.pdbx_description
1 polymer ?
#
loop_
_entity_poly.entity_id
_entity_poly.type
_entity_poly.pdbx_seq_one_letter_code
_entity_poly.pdbx_strand_id
1 'polypeptide(L)'
;MTDVADLRLAGFALGTWLSSLAALHLSALSGVLLGAAAALLAGLVGARSMGWLRAARWVVVASLLGVACGGVATGARVSARESEVLVALVRAGEPVHLEMVVKDDPRALRGTPGMPPTYLVAVDLVRVRADDAAAVRLSARGLVLGSDPGWRGLLPGQRVEARGKLLPPRGGDLRAAVASVREPPVLRGESSWAQRAAGALRAGLQRACEPLPDLPGGLLPGLVVGDTSRLDPALEEDFRTTGMTHLNAVSGANVAIVLGVVLFAVRRTRAGPVVTALVCGLALVGFVILARPSPSVVRAAAMGAIGLLGLASGRPRAALPALAAGVAVLVLLDPELAADPGFALSVLATSGLLLIAPVWRDGLRRRGCPAGLAEALAVPAAAQVACGPVVAGLSGTVSLVAVPANLLAVPAIAPATLFGVGSAVLSPWWPAGAEFTAWVGHWPARWLVLVATYGARVPAGALPWPGGVAGAVLLAVVTAGLLVAARRPLIRRLVTVVALGGILGALPVRLLASGWPPSGWVVVACAVGQGDAIVLPAGKGGAVVVDAGPEPNAVDHCLRRLGVRRIVLFVASHFHVDHIGGVTGVFRGREVLAVAGPDWPEPPAGRSAVAAAAGRVPLRVVRHGWTYEVAGLELTVLGPVAPMRGTNSDPNNNSLVLRARVNGQTVLLAGDAETEEQEDLLRQLGPEAVRADVLKVAHHGSSFQSPEFVDEIDPDVALVSVGRDNDYGHPNASLLARLTRGGARVLRTDLSGDIAAVDTGRGLAVVARGSPPDA
;
A
#
# COMPACT_ATOMS: atom_id res chain seq x y z
N MET A 1 27.32 21.19 32.85
CA MET A 1 26.63 22.18 32.02
C MET A 1 26.02 21.42 30.84
N THR A 2 24.73 21.23 30.82
CA THR A 2 24.01 20.60 29.69
C THR A 2 24.11 21.55 28.51
N ASP A 3 24.82 21.16 27.45
CA ASP A 3 24.80 21.87 26.17
C ASP A 3 23.34 22.07 25.76
N VAL A 4 22.86 23.30 25.83
CA VAL A 4 21.56 23.68 25.28
C VAL A 4 21.69 23.55 23.77
N ALA A 5 21.06 22.50 23.22
CA ALA A 5 21.05 22.26 21.78
C ALA A 5 20.62 23.54 21.06
N ASP A 6 21.42 24.01 20.11
CA ASP A 6 21.07 25.20 19.30
C ASP A 6 19.86 24.87 18.43
N LEU A 7 18.68 25.34 18.83
CA LEU A 7 17.39 25.08 18.18
C LEU A 7 17.08 26.08 17.05
N ARG A 8 17.96 27.02 16.73
CA ARG A 8 17.71 28.03 15.69
C ARG A 8 17.49 27.39 14.31
N LEU A 9 18.37 26.46 13.92
CA LEU A 9 18.21 25.73 12.67
C LEU A 9 16.97 24.83 12.67
N ALA A 10 16.62 24.22 13.81
CA ALA A 10 15.39 23.44 13.93
C ALA A 10 14.14 24.31 13.74
N GLY A 11 14.11 25.51 14.32
CA GLY A 11 13.04 26.49 14.11
C GLY A 11 12.93 26.91 12.65
N PHE A 12 14.07 27.20 12.00
CA PHE A 12 14.10 27.55 10.57
C PHE A 12 13.58 26.40 9.72
N ALA A 13 14.03 25.18 9.94
CA ALA A 13 13.59 24.01 9.17
C ALA A 13 12.09 23.72 9.34
N LEU A 14 11.58 23.83 10.57
CA LEU A 14 10.15 23.65 10.85
C LEU A 14 9.30 24.74 10.18
N GLY A 15 9.73 26.01 10.28
CA GLY A 15 9.09 27.12 9.61
C GLY A 15 9.03 26.95 8.09
N THR A 16 10.15 26.54 7.49
CA THR A 16 10.24 26.23 6.04
C THR A 16 9.29 25.09 5.67
N TRP A 17 9.27 24.01 6.43
CA TRP A 17 8.42 22.85 6.17
C TRP A 17 6.93 23.22 6.22
N LEU A 18 6.48 23.79 7.34
CA LEU A 18 5.06 24.12 7.54
C LEU A 18 4.55 25.15 6.54
N SER A 19 5.37 26.16 6.21
CA SER A 19 4.98 27.16 5.20
C SER A 19 4.94 26.60 3.79
N SER A 20 5.88 25.71 3.44
CA SER A 20 5.85 25.02 2.15
C SER A 20 4.64 24.11 2.02
N LEU A 21 4.33 23.34 3.07
CA LEU A 21 3.13 22.49 3.13
C LEU A 21 1.84 23.32 2.94
N ALA A 22 1.73 24.45 3.64
CA ALA A 22 0.58 25.34 3.49
C ALA A 22 0.52 25.96 2.08
N ALA A 23 1.65 26.44 1.55
CA ALA A 23 1.71 27.11 0.27
C ALA A 23 1.39 26.18 -0.93
N LEU A 24 1.59 24.85 -0.82
CA LEU A 24 1.15 23.89 -1.85
C LEU A 24 -0.37 23.87 -2.04
N HIS A 25 -1.14 24.23 -1.00
CA HIS A 25 -2.60 24.30 -1.03
C HIS A 25 -3.13 25.71 -1.28
N LEU A 26 -2.25 26.72 -1.36
CA LEU A 26 -2.59 28.10 -1.61
C LEU A 26 -2.30 28.49 -3.07
N SER A 27 -2.79 29.68 -3.49
CA SER A 27 -2.37 30.27 -4.75
C SER A 27 -0.92 30.79 -4.66
N ALA A 28 -0.28 30.94 -5.81
CA ALA A 28 1.08 31.48 -5.90
C ALA A 28 1.23 32.81 -5.14
N LEU A 29 0.29 33.74 -5.36
CA LEU A 29 0.28 35.05 -4.71
C LEU A 29 0.14 34.93 -3.18
N SER A 30 -0.79 34.11 -2.70
CA SER A 30 -1.01 33.90 -1.27
C SER A 30 0.24 33.31 -0.58
N GLY A 31 0.94 32.38 -1.22
CA GLY A 31 2.20 31.82 -0.71
C GLY A 31 3.30 32.87 -0.58
N VAL A 32 3.46 33.72 -1.60
CA VAL A 32 4.44 34.84 -1.58
C VAL A 32 4.09 35.89 -0.52
N LEU A 33 2.81 36.24 -0.38
CA LEU A 33 2.35 37.20 0.65
C LEU A 33 2.57 36.66 2.06
N LEU A 34 2.32 35.38 2.30
CA LEU A 34 2.64 34.72 3.57
C LEU A 34 4.14 34.84 3.89
N GLY A 35 4.98 34.58 2.91
CA GLY A 35 6.43 34.70 3.05
C GLY A 35 6.88 36.13 3.35
N ALA A 36 6.35 37.11 2.62
CA ALA A 36 6.65 38.55 2.80
C ALA A 36 6.23 39.03 4.22
N ALA A 37 5.02 38.66 4.67
CA ALA A 37 4.52 39.01 6.01
C ALA A 37 5.40 38.40 7.10
N ALA A 38 5.84 37.15 6.94
CA ALA A 38 6.75 36.49 7.89
C ALA A 38 8.13 37.15 7.93
N ALA A 39 8.67 37.60 6.77
CA ALA A 39 9.94 38.34 6.70
C ALA A 39 9.87 39.69 7.42
N LEU A 40 8.79 40.44 7.21
CA LEU A 40 8.53 41.70 7.93
C LEU A 40 8.44 41.48 9.44
N LEU A 41 7.69 40.45 9.87
CA LEU A 41 7.55 40.12 11.28
C LEU A 41 8.90 39.67 11.91
N ALA A 42 9.72 38.93 11.17
CA ALA A 42 11.06 38.57 11.59
C ALA A 42 11.94 39.80 11.83
N GLY A 43 11.87 40.79 10.93
CA GLY A 43 12.57 42.07 11.07
C GLY A 43 12.10 42.86 12.31
N LEU A 44 10.78 42.95 12.54
CA LEU A 44 10.21 43.63 13.69
C LEU A 44 10.60 42.97 15.02
N VAL A 45 10.54 41.63 15.09
CA VAL A 45 10.96 40.85 16.27
C VAL A 45 12.46 40.98 16.49
N GLY A 46 13.25 40.97 15.42
CA GLY A 46 14.70 41.14 15.46
C GLY A 46 15.16 42.51 15.95
N ALA A 47 14.43 43.57 15.62
CA ALA A 47 14.75 44.94 16.00
C ALA A 47 14.41 45.28 17.48
N ARG A 48 13.45 44.59 18.09
CA ARG A 48 13.02 44.85 19.49
C ARG A 48 14.00 44.25 20.48
N SER A 49 14.46 45.04 21.47
CA SER A 49 15.29 44.56 22.59
C SER A 49 14.38 43.86 23.62
N MET A 50 14.29 42.54 23.59
CA MET A 50 13.60 41.73 24.61
C MET A 50 14.60 41.20 25.61
N GLY A 51 14.66 41.72 26.84
CA GLY A 51 15.72 41.47 27.84
C GLY A 51 15.96 39.98 28.16
N TRP A 52 15.05 39.33 28.84
CA TRP A 52 15.17 37.95 29.35
C TRP A 52 14.91 36.86 28.33
N LEU A 53 14.34 37.16 27.15
CA LEU A 53 14.03 36.24 26.09
C LEU A 53 15.04 36.24 24.91
N ARG A 54 16.27 36.70 25.13
CA ARG A 54 17.26 36.84 24.03
C ARG A 54 17.49 35.57 23.20
N ALA A 55 17.60 34.41 23.87
CA ALA A 55 17.79 33.13 23.17
C ALA A 55 16.52 32.69 22.38
N ALA A 56 15.34 32.78 23.00
CA ALA A 56 14.08 32.46 22.40
C ALA A 56 13.76 33.37 21.19
N ARG A 57 14.12 34.65 21.26
CA ARG A 57 13.97 35.58 20.14
C ARG A 57 14.60 35.11 18.84
N TRP A 58 15.84 34.64 18.91
CA TRP A 58 16.56 34.17 17.72
C TRP A 58 15.99 32.87 17.17
N VAL A 59 15.38 32.02 17.96
CA VAL A 59 14.62 30.84 17.50
C VAL A 59 13.35 31.31 16.77
N VAL A 60 12.61 32.27 17.30
CA VAL A 60 11.43 32.85 16.64
C VAL A 60 11.79 33.53 15.33
N VAL A 61 12.86 34.35 15.32
CA VAL A 61 13.35 35.01 14.09
C VAL A 61 13.74 33.97 13.05
N ALA A 62 14.47 32.94 13.43
CA ALA A 62 14.86 31.85 12.54
C ALA A 62 13.64 31.10 11.99
N SER A 63 12.64 30.83 12.82
CA SER A 63 11.39 30.18 12.40
C SER A 63 10.63 31.04 11.38
N LEU A 64 10.49 32.34 11.65
CA LEU A 64 9.84 33.29 10.73
C LEU A 64 10.60 33.45 9.40
N LEU A 65 11.93 33.46 9.44
CA LEU A 65 12.75 33.43 8.22
C LEU A 65 12.56 32.12 7.45
N GLY A 66 12.42 30.99 8.16
CA GLY A 66 12.05 29.72 7.54
C GLY A 66 10.69 29.80 6.84
N VAL A 67 9.68 30.38 7.51
CA VAL A 67 8.35 30.62 6.90
C VAL A 67 8.46 31.53 5.67
N ALA A 68 9.26 32.58 5.74
CA ALA A 68 9.50 33.47 4.62
C ALA A 68 10.11 32.75 3.42
N CYS A 69 11.19 32.00 3.62
CA CYS A 69 11.87 31.26 2.57
C CYS A 69 10.97 30.17 1.95
N GLY A 70 10.28 29.37 2.80
CA GLY A 70 9.40 28.31 2.33
C GLY A 70 8.18 28.83 1.57
N GLY A 71 7.53 29.88 2.09
CA GLY A 71 6.36 30.50 1.44
C GLY A 71 6.70 31.08 0.07
N VAL A 72 7.80 31.87 -0.03
CA VAL A 72 8.25 32.46 -1.31
C VAL A 72 8.71 31.39 -2.29
N ALA A 73 9.55 30.46 -1.85
CA ALA A 73 10.09 29.42 -2.74
C ALA A 73 9.01 28.49 -3.29
N THR A 74 8.02 28.14 -2.47
CA THR A 74 6.89 27.31 -2.89
C THR A 74 5.91 28.10 -3.75
N GLY A 75 5.56 29.34 -3.36
CA GLY A 75 4.69 30.21 -4.15
C GLY A 75 5.22 30.46 -5.55
N ALA A 76 6.54 30.69 -5.69
CA ALA A 76 7.18 30.82 -7.00
C ALA A 76 7.07 29.56 -7.87
N ARG A 77 7.01 28.35 -7.28
CA ARG A 77 6.83 27.10 -8.05
C ARG A 77 5.36 26.81 -8.34
N VAL A 78 4.45 27.19 -7.44
CA VAL A 78 3.01 27.10 -7.66
C VAL A 78 2.58 27.94 -8.85
N SER A 79 3.26 29.08 -9.16
CA SER A 79 2.95 29.87 -10.34
C SER A 79 3.11 29.11 -11.67
N ALA A 80 4.03 28.14 -11.73
CA ALA A 80 4.17 27.26 -12.91
C ALA A 80 3.00 26.28 -13.05
N ARG A 81 2.41 25.82 -11.92
CA ARG A 81 1.20 24.99 -11.90
C ARG A 81 -0.03 25.79 -12.38
N GLU A 82 -0.09 27.07 -12.06
CA GLU A 82 -1.21 27.97 -12.37
C GLU A 82 -1.08 28.63 -13.77
N SER A 83 -0.25 28.09 -14.66
CA SER A 83 -0.08 28.60 -16.03
C SER A 83 -1.42 28.64 -16.77
N GLU A 84 -1.84 29.82 -17.21
CA GLU A 84 -3.10 30.03 -17.94
C GLU A 84 -3.22 29.12 -19.17
N VAL A 85 -2.12 28.91 -19.87
CA VAL A 85 -2.07 28.05 -21.07
C VAL A 85 -2.40 26.60 -20.72
N LEU A 86 -1.79 26.04 -19.66
CA LEU A 86 -2.08 24.67 -19.22
C LEU A 86 -3.52 24.53 -18.73
N VAL A 87 -4.00 25.48 -17.95
CA VAL A 87 -5.39 25.48 -17.46
C VAL A 87 -6.37 25.53 -18.62
N ALA A 88 -6.10 26.33 -19.66
CA ALA A 88 -6.95 26.40 -20.85
C ALA A 88 -6.96 25.06 -21.63
N LEU A 89 -5.79 24.44 -21.84
CA LEU A 89 -5.67 23.14 -22.52
C LEU A 89 -6.36 21.99 -21.75
N VAL A 90 -6.22 21.99 -20.42
CA VAL A 90 -6.92 21.01 -19.55
C VAL A 90 -8.44 21.17 -19.67
N ARG A 91 -8.94 22.42 -19.69
CA ARG A 91 -10.39 22.71 -19.85
C ARG A 91 -10.91 22.35 -21.24
N ALA A 92 -10.13 22.60 -22.30
CA ALA A 92 -10.50 22.21 -23.66
C ALA A 92 -10.66 20.69 -23.82
N GLY A 93 -9.86 19.91 -23.09
CA GLY A 93 -9.97 18.46 -23.07
C GLY A 93 -9.64 17.79 -24.43
N GLU A 94 -8.99 18.50 -25.33
CA GLU A 94 -8.58 18.01 -26.63
C GLU A 94 -7.22 17.30 -26.56
N PRO A 95 -6.93 16.35 -27.47
CA PRO A 95 -5.62 15.72 -27.55
C PRO A 95 -4.53 16.78 -27.90
N VAL A 96 -3.39 16.69 -27.24
CA VAL A 96 -2.24 17.57 -27.45
C VAL A 96 -0.97 16.74 -27.63
N HIS A 97 -0.02 17.30 -28.38
CA HIS A 97 1.35 16.79 -28.48
C HIS A 97 2.19 17.29 -27.30
N LEU A 98 2.79 16.36 -26.58
CA LEU A 98 3.56 16.61 -25.37
C LEU A 98 5.02 16.22 -25.59
N GLU A 99 5.95 17.15 -25.37
CA GLU A 99 7.38 16.84 -25.21
C GLU A 99 7.71 16.89 -23.71
N MET A 100 8.25 15.81 -23.19
CA MET A 100 8.42 15.58 -21.76
C MET A 100 9.80 15.01 -21.44
N VAL A 101 10.27 15.25 -20.21
CA VAL A 101 11.47 14.60 -19.65
C VAL A 101 11.01 13.69 -18.49
N VAL A 102 11.36 12.42 -18.57
CA VAL A 102 11.07 11.44 -17.52
C VAL A 102 11.85 11.76 -16.26
N LYS A 103 11.19 11.79 -15.09
CA LYS A 103 11.83 12.07 -13.80
C LYS A 103 12.18 10.82 -13.02
N ASP A 104 11.26 9.88 -12.95
CA ASP A 104 11.37 8.65 -12.15
C ASP A 104 11.13 7.43 -13.01
N ASP A 105 11.49 6.25 -12.48
CA ASP A 105 11.16 4.98 -13.13
C ASP A 105 9.64 4.83 -13.26
N PRO A 106 9.13 4.34 -14.40
CA PRO A 106 7.72 4.04 -14.59
C PRO A 106 7.24 3.00 -13.57
N ARG A 107 6.06 3.24 -12.99
CA ARG A 107 5.42 2.32 -12.06
C ARG A 107 4.19 1.71 -12.71
N ALA A 108 4.12 0.40 -12.81
CA ALA A 108 2.89 -0.25 -13.21
C ALA A 108 1.83 -0.05 -12.11
N LEU A 109 0.70 0.54 -12.47
CA LEU A 109 -0.47 0.50 -11.61
C LEU A 109 -1.01 -0.92 -11.62
N ARG A 110 -1.43 -1.41 -10.47
CA ARG A 110 -2.15 -2.68 -10.40
C ARG A 110 -3.44 -2.48 -11.18
N GLY A 111 -3.46 -3.00 -12.40
CA GLY A 111 -4.64 -2.95 -13.26
C GLY A 111 -5.67 -3.99 -12.84
N THR A 112 -6.88 -3.75 -13.22
CA THR A 112 -7.95 -4.74 -13.23
C THR A 112 -7.47 -5.96 -14.02
N PRO A 113 -7.52 -7.18 -13.50
CA PRO A 113 -7.16 -8.38 -14.26
C PRO A 113 -7.82 -8.38 -15.63
N GLY A 114 -7.01 -8.52 -16.68
CA GLY A 114 -7.49 -8.51 -18.05
C GLY A 114 -7.50 -7.17 -18.76
N MET A 115 -7.24 -6.06 -18.08
CA MET A 115 -6.93 -4.81 -18.76
C MET A 115 -5.42 -4.65 -18.97
N PRO A 116 -4.99 -3.98 -20.07
CA PRO A 116 -3.57 -3.69 -20.24
C PRO A 116 -3.06 -2.87 -19.05
N PRO A 117 -1.83 -3.15 -18.56
CA PRO A 117 -1.27 -2.42 -17.43
C PRO A 117 -1.14 -0.94 -17.76
N THR A 118 -1.57 -0.08 -16.84
CA THR A 118 -1.34 1.37 -16.94
C THR A 118 -0.06 1.71 -16.20
N TYR A 119 0.81 2.46 -16.85
CA TYR A 119 2.08 2.92 -16.28
C TYR A 119 1.96 4.36 -15.82
N LEU A 120 2.32 4.59 -14.58
CA LEU A 120 2.41 5.90 -13.97
C LEU A 120 3.84 6.42 -14.15
N VAL A 121 4.02 7.53 -14.87
CA VAL A 121 5.33 8.10 -15.15
C VAL A 121 5.35 9.58 -14.75
N ALA A 122 6.19 9.92 -13.77
CA ALA A 122 6.43 11.31 -13.41
C ALA A 122 7.30 11.98 -14.48
N VAL A 123 6.87 13.16 -14.95
CA VAL A 123 7.54 13.88 -16.03
C VAL A 123 7.63 15.38 -15.74
N ASP A 124 8.61 16.03 -16.35
CA ASP A 124 8.60 17.48 -16.54
C ASP A 124 8.11 17.78 -17.97
N LEU A 125 7.04 18.56 -18.08
CA LEU A 125 6.49 19.03 -19.35
C LEU A 125 7.41 20.14 -19.89
N VAL A 126 7.96 19.93 -21.09
CA VAL A 126 8.90 20.87 -21.73
C VAL A 126 8.20 21.68 -22.81
N ARG A 127 7.36 21.02 -23.60
CA ARG A 127 6.54 21.65 -24.66
C ARG A 127 5.19 20.99 -24.76
N VAL A 128 4.20 21.81 -25.04
CA VAL A 128 2.84 21.36 -25.34
C VAL A 128 2.39 22.06 -26.62
N ARG A 129 1.77 21.31 -27.54
CA ARG A 129 1.22 21.82 -28.79
C ARG A 129 -0.15 21.21 -29.04
N ALA A 130 -1.16 22.04 -29.17
CA ALA A 130 -2.44 21.61 -29.77
C ALA A 130 -2.27 21.44 -31.27
N ASP A 131 -3.11 20.64 -31.93
CA ASP A 131 -2.95 20.27 -33.34
C ASP A 131 -2.85 21.49 -34.24
N ASP A 132 -3.64 22.56 -33.98
CA ASP A 132 -3.71 23.78 -34.80
C ASP A 132 -2.99 25.00 -34.18
N ALA A 133 -2.18 24.83 -33.13
CA ALA A 133 -1.52 25.93 -32.43
C ALA A 133 -0.01 25.84 -32.43
N ALA A 134 0.64 26.98 -32.18
CA ALA A 134 2.08 27.02 -31.98
C ALA A 134 2.50 26.30 -30.71
N ALA A 135 3.67 25.65 -30.75
CA ALA A 135 4.20 24.97 -29.58
C ALA A 135 4.55 25.94 -28.44
N VAL A 136 4.03 25.76 -27.28
CA VAL A 136 4.31 26.54 -26.07
C VAL A 136 5.38 25.85 -25.24
N ARG A 137 6.44 26.54 -24.87
CA ARG A 137 7.45 26.04 -23.93
C ARG A 137 6.92 26.18 -22.50
N LEU A 138 7.08 25.15 -21.72
CA LEU A 138 6.63 25.05 -20.34
C LEU A 138 7.76 24.53 -19.45
N SER A 139 7.67 24.81 -18.16
CA SER A 139 8.49 24.18 -17.13
C SER A 139 7.58 23.81 -15.98
N ALA A 140 6.81 22.75 -16.15
CA ALA A 140 5.79 22.31 -15.20
C ALA A 140 5.89 20.81 -14.97
N ARG A 141 5.60 20.38 -13.73
CA ARG A 141 5.52 18.96 -13.40
C ARG A 141 4.23 18.36 -13.94
N GLY A 142 4.33 17.15 -14.46
CA GLY A 142 3.20 16.38 -14.95
C GLY A 142 3.27 14.93 -14.54
N LEU A 143 2.18 14.23 -14.73
CA LEU A 143 2.07 12.81 -14.53
C LEU A 143 1.48 12.18 -15.79
N VAL A 144 2.09 11.13 -16.31
CA VAL A 144 1.57 10.38 -17.45
C VAL A 144 0.94 9.09 -16.98
N LEU A 145 -0.27 8.81 -17.46
CA LEU A 145 -0.96 7.54 -17.41
C LEU A 145 -0.85 6.90 -18.80
N GLY A 146 0.17 6.07 -18.99
CA GLY A 146 0.45 5.41 -20.26
C GLY A 146 -0.09 3.98 -20.29
N SER A 147 -0.87 3.62 -21.31
CA SER A 147 -1.46 2.27 -21.42
C SER A 147 -0.64 1.33 -22.31
N ASP A 148 0.39 1.82 -23.00
CA ASP A 148 1.25 1.01 -23.87
C ASP A 148 2.45 0.43 -23.09
N PRO A 149 2.85 -0.84 -23.33
CA PRO A 149 4.02 -1.45 -22.69
C PRO A 149 5.35 -0.70 -22.89
N GLY A 150 5.48 0.10 -23.97
CA GLY A 150 6.68 0.92 -24.23
C GLY A 150 6.99 1.92 -23.12
N TRP A 151 5.99 2.32 -22.32
CA TRP A 151 6.20 3.18 -21.16
C TRP A 151 7.00 2.52 -20.04
N ARG A 152 6.99 1.18 -19.94
CA ARG A 152 7.69 0.44 -18.89
C ARG A 152 9.20 0.60 -18.89
N GLY A 153 9.80 0.73 -20.10
CA GLY A 153 11.26 0.70 -20.27
C GLY A 153 11.96 2.05 -20.16
N LEU A 154 11.22 3.11 -19.84
CA LEU A 154 11.80 4.47 -19.78
C LEU A 154 12.71 4.63 -18.57
N LEU A 155 13.76 5.45 -18.77
CA LEU A 155 14.72 5.80 -17.73
C LEU A 155 14.65 7.30 -17.40
N PRO A 156 14.94 7.70 -16.17
CA PRO A 156 15.03 9.11 -15.80
C PRO A 156 16.00 9.90 -16.68
N GLY A 157 15.59 11.10 -17.06
CA GLY A 157 16.33 11.99 -17.95
C GLY A 157 16.09 11.76 -19.46
N GLN A 158 15.35 10.71 -19.84
CA GLN A 158 14.96 10.52 -21.24
C GLN A 158 13.95 11.57 -21.68
N ARG A 159 14.13 12.09 -22.91
CA ARG A 159 13.15 12.94 -23.57
C ARG A 159 12.22 12.08 -24.41
N VAL A 160 10.94 12.27 -24.20
CA VAL A 160 9.88 11.52 -24.89
C VAL A 160 8.83 12.47 -25.45
N GLU A 161 8.27 12.10 -26.60
CA GLU A 161 7.08 12.71 -27.15
C GLU A 161 5.93 11.72 -27.14
N ALA A 162 4.73 12.23 -26.89
CA ALA A 162 3.50 11.45 -26.98
C ALA A 162 2.32 12.36 -27.27
N ARG A 163 1.27 11.80 -27.86
CA ARG A 163 -0.03 12.45 -28.02
C ARG A 163 -0.98 11.93 -26.96
N GLY A 164 -1.61 12.86 -26.23
CA GLY A 164 -2.49 12.49 -25.15
C GLY A 164 -3.43 13.59 -24.73
N LYS A 165 -4.36 13.25 -23.84
CA LYS A 165 -5.34 14.17 -23.28
C LYS A 165 -4.89 14.65 -21.92
N LEU A 166 -4.95 15.97 -21.69
CA LEU A 166 -4.66 16.54 -20.37
C LEU A 166 -5.89 16.50 -19.48
N LEU A 167 -5.68 16.06 -18.26
CA LEU A 167 -6.66 15.97 -17.19
C LEU A 167 -6.28 16.90 -16.04
N PRO A 168 -7.24 17.41 -15.25
CA PRO A 168 -6.94 18.26 -14.10
C PRO A 168 -6.13 17.49 -13.05
N PRO A 169 -5.14 18.15 -12.39
CA PRO A 169 -4.45 17.56 -11.26
C PRO A 169 -5.36 17.44 -10.04
N ARG A 170 -5.04 16.53 -9.12
CA ARG A 170 -5.80 16.37 -7.86
C ARG A 170 -5.60 17.52 -6.87
N GLY A 171 -4.57 18.36 -7.06
CA GLY A 171 -4.21 19.44 -6.15
C GLY A 171 -3.35 18.99 -4.96
N GLY A 172 -2.81 19.97 -4.22
CA GLY A 172 -1.94 19.70 -3.07
C GLY A 172 -0.48 19.34 -3.43
N ASP A 173 -0.14 19.36 -4.71
CA ASP A 173 1.21 19.15 -5.25
C ASP A 173 1.57 20.20 -6.32
N LEU A 174 2.73 20.09 -6.93
CA LEU A 174 3.20 20.98 -8.00
C LEU A 174 2.84 20.48 -9.41
N ARG A 175 2.06 19.41 -9.53
CA ARG A 175 1.64 18.89 -10.82
C ARG A 175 0.64 19.85 -11.47
N ALA A 176 0.94 20.26 -12.69
CA ALA A 176 0.07 21.16 -13.45
C ALA A 176 -1.00 20.39 -14.25
N ALA A 177 -0.71 19.15 -14.64
CA ALA A 177 -1.63 18.31 -15.39
C ALA A 177 -1.31 16.82 -15.24
N VAL A 178 -2.32 15.98 -15.49
CA VAL A 178 -2.18 14.53 -15.70
C VAL A 178 -2.45 14.24 -17.18
N ALA A 179 -1.50 13.60 -17.87
CA ALA A 179 -1.65 13.23 -19.27
C ALA A 179 -2.08 11.78 -19.41
N SER A 180 -3.24 11.52 -20.02
CA SER A 180 -3.69 10.18 -20.40
C SER A 180 -3.22 9.88 -21.81
N VAL A 181 -2.36 8.88 -21.98
CA VAL A 181 -1.70 8.55 -23.24
C VAL A 181 -1.93 7.06 -23.56
N ARG A 182 -2.45 6.77 -24.75
CA ARG A 182 -2.70 5.40 -25.19
C ARG A 182 -1.61 4.87 -26.13
N GLU A 183 -0.90 5.76 -26.79
CA GLU A 183 0.14 5.44 -27.76
C GLU A 183 1.48 5.16 -27.07
N PRO A 184 2.40 4.41 -27.73
CA PRO A 184 3.75 4.22 -27.23
C PRO A 184 4.51 5.55 -27.21
N PRO A 185 5.44 5.75 -26.24
CA PRO A 185 6.27 6.96 -26.20
C PRO A 185 7.27 6.97 -27.36
N VAL A 186 7.41 8.12 -28.03
CA VAL A 186 8.44 8.35 -29.05
C VAL A 186 9.69 8.92 -28.38
N LEU A 187 10.78 8.17 -28.41
CA LEU A 187 12.04 8.60 -27.81
C LEU A 187 12.69 9.71 -28.66
N ARG A 188 13.04 10.85 -28.04
CA ARG A 188 13.72 12.01 -28.67
C ARG A 188 15.10 12.25 -28.09
N GLY A 189 15.51 11.56 -27.06
CA GLY A 189 16.84 11.67 -26.46
C GLY A 189 17.13 10.50 -25.52
N GLU A 190 18.43 10.24 -25.35
CA GLU A 190 18.89 9.20 -24.42
C GLU A 190 19.04 9.77 -23.01
N SER A 191 18.92 8.88 -22.02
CA SER A 191 19.28 9.18 -20.62
C SER A 191 20.80 9.36 -20.50
N SER A 192 21.25 10.00 -19.41
CA SER A 192 22.68 10.09 -19.11
C SER A 192 23.34 8.72 -18.98
N TRP A 193 24.63 8.62 -19.25
CA TRP A 193 25.39 7.37 -19.08
C TRP A 193 25.25 6.79 -17.67
N ALA A 194 25.20 7.65 -16.65
CA ALA A 194 25.03 7.25 -15.25
C ALA A 194 23.67 6.59 -15.00
N GLN A 195 22.59 7.11 -15.60
CA GLN A 195 21.26 6.54 -15.50
C GLN A 195 21.13 5.21 -16.27
N ARG A 196 21.79 5.11 -17.44
CA ARG A 196 21.86 3.85 -18.19
C ARG A 196 22.65 2.79 -17.42
N ALA A 197 23.80 3.14 -16.84
CA ALA A 197 24.59 2.23 -16.01
C ALA A 197 23.77 1.76 -14.78
N ALA A 198 23.13 2.67 -14.07
CA ALA A 198 22.26 2.31 -12.95
C ALA A 198 21.10 1.41 -13.39
N GLY A 199 20.46 1.70 -14.53
CA GLY A 199 19.41 0.85 -15.12
C GLY A 199 19.91 -0.56 -15.42
N ALA A 200 21.12 -0.69 -15.99
CA ALA A 200 21.76 -1.99 -16.26
C ALA A 200 22.05 -2.77 -14.99
N LEU A 201 22.57 -2.12 -13.93
CA LEU A 201 22.81 -2.75 -12.61
C LEU A 201 21.50 -3.22 -11.95
N ARG A 202 20.44 -2.42 -12.02
CA ARG A 202 19.11 -2.77 -11.48
C ARG A 202 18.52 -3.98 -12.22
N ALA A 203 18.54 -3.94 -13.56
CA ALA A 203 18.09 -5.07 -14.38
C ALA A 203 18.96 -6.33 -14.14
N GLY A 204 20.26 -6.15 -13.91
CA GLY A 204 21.16 -7.24 -13.57
C GLY A 204 20.81 -7.89 -12.22
N LEU A 205 20.51 -7.08 -11.21
CA LEU A 205 20.03 -7.59 -9.90
C LEU A 205 18.71 -8.36 -10.04
N GLN A 206 17.76 -7.83 -10.83
CA GLN A 206 16.50 -8.52 -11.09
C GLN A 206 16.74 -9.91 -11.70
N ARG A 207 17.54 -9.99 -12.77
CA ARG A 207 17.89 -11.29 -13.39
C ARG A 207 18.57 -12.25 -12.41
N ALA A 208 19.51 -11.75 -11.60
CA ALA A 208 20.19 -12.56 -10.59
C ALA A 208 19.24 -13.08 -9.49
N CYS A 209 18.10 -12.41 -9.27
CA CYS A 209 17.07 -12.83 -8.32
C CYS A 209 15.97 -13.71 -8.95
N GLU A 210 15.92 -13.90 -10.27
CA GLU A 210 14.92 -14.75 -10.94
C GLU A 210 14.95 -16.22 -10.51
N PRO A 211 16.12 -16.86 -10.30
CA PRO A 211 16.17 -18.26 -9.86
C PRO A 211 15.83 -18.47 -8.38
N LEU A 212 15.67 -17.38 -7.61
CA LEU A 212 15.38 -17.45 -6.17
C LEU A 212 13.89 -17.74 -5.92
N PRO A 213 13.55 -18.28 -4.73
CA PRO A 213 12.16 -18.43 -4.31
C PRO A 213 11.41 -17.08 -4.38
N ASP A 214 10.15 -17.08 -4.80
CA ASP A 214 9.37 -15.89 -5.18
C ASP A 214 9.37 -14.78 -4.11
N LEU A 215 9.08 -15.10 -2.84
CA LEU A 215 8.98 -14.09 -1.79
C LEU A 215 10.31 -13.39 -1.48
N PRO A 216 11.42 -14.09 -1.15
CA PRO A 216 12.70 -13.42 -0.93
C PRO A 216 13.31 -12.87 -2.22
N GLY A 217 13.08 -13.52 -3.39
CA GLY A 217 13.55 -13.06 -4.69
C GLY A 217 12.87 -11.76 -5.14
N GLY A 218 11.58 -11.56 -4.81
CA GLY A 218 10.86 -10.31 -5.02
C GLY A 218 11.22 -9.22 -4.02
N LEU A 219 11.54 -9.59 -2.77
CA LEU A 219 11.88 -8.65 -1.71
C LEU A 219 13.29 -8.04 -1.88
N LEU A 220 14.28 -8.83 -2.28
CA LEU A 220 15.67 -8.40 -2.31
C LEU A 220 15.93 -7.17 -3.23
N PRO A 221 15.40 -7.09 -4.47
CA PRO A 221 15.51 -5.89 -5.29
C PRO A 221 14.83 -4.67 -4.67
N GLY A 222 13.66 -4.85 -4.04
CA GLY A 222 12.95 -3.80 -3.31
C GLY A 222 13.80 -3.17 -2.21
N LEU A 223 14.39 -4.02 -1.38
CA LEU A 223 15.22 -3.61 -0.25
C LEU A 223 16.51 -2.93 -0.69
N VAL A 224 17.13 -3.35 -1.80
CA VAL A 224 18.47 -2.88 -2.23
C VAL A 224 18.41 -1.66 -3.12
N VAL A 225 17.53 -1.66 -4.13
CA VAL A 225 17.43 -0.61 -5.16
C VAL A 225 16.04 0.02 -5.25
N GLY A 226 15.12 -0.36 -4.37
CA GLY A 226 13.76 0.19 -4.33
C GLY A 226 12.84 -0.33 -5.44
N ASP A 227 13.17 -1.46 -6.04
CA ASP A 227 12.36 -2.05 -7.09
C ASP A 227 11.39 -3.09 -6.52
N THR A 228 10.15 -2.67 -6.35
CA THR A 228 9.07 -3.50 -5.80
C THR A 228 8.20 -4.16 -6.87
N SER A 229 8.62 -4.13 -8.15
CA SER A 229 7.82 -4.65 -9.26
C SER A 229 7.46 -6.14 -9.15
N ARG A 230 8.26 -6.92 -8.42
CA ARG A 230 8.07 -8.35 -8.15
C ARG A 230 7.68 -8.66 -6.70
N LEU A 231 7.40 -7.63 -5.89
CA LEU A 231 7.01 -7.84 -4.49
C LEU A 231 5.58 -8.40 -4.44
N ASP A 232 5.43 -9.52 -3.74
CA ASP A 232 4.11 -10.14 -3.52
C ASP A 232 3.21 -9.20 -2.69
N PRO A 233 1.98 -8.90 -3.16
CA PRO A 233 1.05 -8.02 -2.44
C PRO A 233 0.69 -8.51 -1.03
N ALA A 234 0.63 -9.84 -0.79
CA ALA A 234 0.38 -10.35 0.55
C ALA A 234 1.57 -10.11 1.48
N LEU A 235 2.79 -10.21 0.96
CA LEU A 235 3.98 -9.87 1.73
C LEU A 235 4.02 -8.38 2.04
N GLU A 236 3.63 -7.51 1.11
CA GLU A 236 3.52 -6.07 1.34
C GLU A 236 2.54 -5.76 2.48
N GLU A 237 1.39 -6.46 2.52
CA GLU A 237 0.42 -6.34 3.60
C GLU A 237 0.95 -6.89 4.92
N ASP A 238 1.67 -8.03 4.92
CA ASP A 238 2.35 -8.55 6.10
C ASP A 238 3.36 -7.53 6.67
N PHE A 239 4.12 -6.84 5.79
CA PHE A 239 5.03 -5.76 6.18
C PHE A 239 4.28 -4.55 6.75
N ARG A 240 3.11 -4.20 6.20
CA ARG A 240 2.27 -3.13 6.70
C ARG A 240 1.76 -3.44 8.11
N THR A 241 1.19 -4.63 8.30
CA THR A 241 0.66 -5.10 9.58
C THR A 241 1.72 -5.15 10.68
N THR A 242 2.94 -5.53 10.33
CA THR A 242 4.07 -5.63 11.27
C THR A 242 4.85 -4.32 11.44
N GLY A 243 4.44 -3.22 10.78
CA GLY A 243 5.14 -1.93 10.85
C GLY A 243 6.53 -1.94 10.22
N MET A 244 6.78 -2.86 9.28
CA MET A 244 8.05 -3.01 8.56
C MET A 244 8.02 -2.45 7.13
N THR A 245 6.97 -1.74 6.72
CA THR A 245 6.79 -1.20 5.36
C THR A 245 7.98 -0.37 4.87
N HIS A 246 8.70 0.28 5.78
CA HIS A 246 9.91 1.04 5.46
C HIS A 246 11.07 0.19 4.90
N LEU A 247 11.01 -1.14 5.00
CA LEU A 247 11.96 -2.09 4.42
C LEU A 247 11.63 -2.44 2.96
N ASN A 248 10.42 -2.17 2.47
CA ASN A 248 10.05 -2.37 1.06
C ASN A 248 10.66 -1.30 0.13
N ALA A 249 11.26 -0.28 0.69
CA ALA A 249 11.93 0.80 -0.04
C ALA A 249 13.34 1.02 0.51
N VAL A 250 14.18 1.62 -0.31
CA VAL A 250 15.54 1.97 0.13
C VAL A 250 15.48 2.98 1.28
N SER A 251 16.05 2.59 2.41
CA SER A 251 16.05 3.39 3.63
C SER A 251 17.38 4.14 3.84
N GLY A 252 17.35 5.13 4.73
CA GLY A 252 18.59 5.80 5.17
C GLY A 252 19.58 4.84 5.83
N ALA A 253 19.11 3.73 6.40
CA ALA A 253 19.96 2.69 6.96
C ALA A 253 20.80 2.00 5.88
N ASN A 254 20.22 1.72 4.69
CA ASN A 254 20.94 1.12 3.57
C ASN A 254 22.07 2.03 3.07
N VAL A 255 21.80 3.35 2.97
CA VAL A 255 22.85 4.36 2.68
C VAL A 255 23.96 4.30 3.71
N ALA A 256 23.62 4.27 5.01
CA ALA A 256 24.59 4.23 6.08
C ALA A 256 25.41 2.93 6.10
N ILE A 257 24.80 1.78 5.79
CA ILE A 257 25.47 0.47 5.71
C ILE A 257 26.51 0.50 4.57
N VAL A 258 26.09 0.89 3.37
CA VAL A 258 26.99 0.95 2.20
C VAL A 258 28.13 1.94 2.45
N LEU A 259 27.81 3.13 2.94
CA LEU A 259 28.81 4.15 3.25
C LEU A 259 29.76 3.71 4.37
N GLY A 260 29.25 2.97 5.37
CA GLY A 260 30.03 2.38 6.45
C GLY A 260 31.07 1.38 5.95
N VAL A 261 30.70 0.51 5.01
CA VAL A 261 31.63 -0.46 4.37
C VAL A 261 32.69 0.26 3.56
N VAL A 262 32.32 1.24 2.74
CA VAL A 262 33.26 2.05 1.97
C VAL A 262 34.22 2.81 2.88
N LEU A 263 33.71 3.46 3.93
CA LEU A 263 34.49 4.15 4.94
C LEU A 263 35.47 3.20 5.64
N PHE A 264 35.03 2.02 6.01
CA PHE A 264 35.88 0.99 6.61
C PHE A 264 36.98 0.54 5.66
N ALA A 265 36.65 0.27 4.39
CA ALA A 265 37.65 -0.12 3.37
C ALA A 265 38.69 0.98 3.14
N VAL A 266 38.24 2.24 2.98
CA VAL A 266 39.16 3.37 2.76
C VAL A 266 40.06 3.63 3.97
N ARG A 267 39.54 3.49 5.20
CA ARG A 267 40.36 3.62 6.40
C ARG A 267 41.49 2.58 6.51
N ARG A 268 41.32 1.40 5.90
CA ARG A 268 42.40 0.39 5.84
C ARG A 268 43.56 0.81 4.95
N THR A 269 43.35 1.70 3.98
CA THR A 269 44.40 2.25 3.14
C THR A 269 45.16 3.40 3.81
N ARG A 270 44.79 3.82 5.03
CA ARG A 270 45.37 4.98 5.75
C ARG A 270 45.26 6.30 4.97
N ALA A 271 44.27 6.41 4.08
CA ALA A 271 44.00 7.61 3.33
C ALA A 271 43.64 8.80 4.26
N GLY A 272 44.08 9.99 3.88
CA GLY A 272 43.76 11.21 4.61
C GLY A 272 42.26 11.53 4.61
N PRO A 273 41.79 12.41 5.53
CA PRO A 273 40.37 12.69 5.73
C PRO A 273 39.69 13.24 4.48
N VAL A 274 40.38 14.04 3.69
CA VAL A 274 39.84 14.61 2.44
C VAL A 274 39.61 13.50 1.39
N VAL A 275 40.60 12.63 1.19
CA VAL A 275 40.47 11.49 0.23
C VAL A 275 39.36 10.55 0.69
N THR A 276 39.30 10.29 2.00
CA THR A 276 38.23 9.48 2.58
C THR A 276 36.85 10.10 2.32
N ALA A 277 36.72 11.41 2.51
CA ALA A 277 35.46 12.11 2.27
C ALA A 277 35.09 12.11 0.78
N LEU A 278 36.06 12.26 -0.13
CA LEU A 278 35.82 12.22 -1.59
C LEU A 278 35.36 10.84 -2.05
N VAL A 279 36.06 9.76 -1.64
CA VAL A 279 35.66 8.37 -2.02
C VAL A 279 34.28 8.02 -1.46
N CYS A 280 34.02 8.34 -0.18
CA CYS A 280 32.73 8.14 0.42
C CYS A 280 31.63 9.01 -0.26
N GLY A 281 31.95 10.24 -0.66
CA GLY A 281 31.06 11.12 -1.40
C GLY A 281 30.70 10.55 -2.78
N LEU A 282 31.68 10.03 -3.49
CA LEU A 282 31.45 9.36 -4.80
C LEU A 282 30.58 8.10 -4.64
N ALA A 283 30.86 7.28 -3.61
CA ALA A 283 30.03 6.12 -3.30
C ALA A 283 28.60 6.51 -2.93
N LEU A 284 28.41 7.60 -2.18
CA LEU A 284 27.11 8.15 -1.83
C LEU A 284 26.33 8.58 -3.06
N VAL A 285 26.94 9.34 -3.96
CA VAL A 285 26.30 9.77 -5.21
C VAL A 285 25.98 8.57 -6.10
N GLY A 286 26.90 7.61 -6.24
CA GLY A 286 26.67 6.38 -6.99
C GLY A 286 25.50 5.56 -6.45
N PHE A 287 25.41 5.44 -5.12
CA PHE A 287 24.29 4.72 -4.48
C PHE A 287 22.96 5.46 -4.66
N VAL A 288 22.92 6.80 -4.57
CA VAL A 288 21.71 7.61 -4.83
C VAL A 288 21.22 7.42 -6.26
N ILE A 289 22.11 7.40 -7.24
CA ILE A 289 21.78 7.16 -8.64
C ILE A 289 21.23 5.73 -8.82
N LEU A 290 21.86 4.74 -8.19
CA LEU A 290 21.46 3.34 -8.27
C LEU A 290 20.08 3.09 -7.62
N ALA A 291 19.86 3.63 -6.41
CA ALA A 291 18.64 3.44 -5.63
C ALA A 291 17.46 4.31 -6.12
N ARG A 292 17.71 5.27 -6.99
CA ARG A 292 16.84 6.39 -7.35
C ARG A 292 16.62 7.40 -6.20
N PRO A 293 16.35 8.66 -6.49
CA PRO A 293 16.24 9.71 -5.49
C PRO A 293 14.89 9.71 -4.75
N SER A 294 14.60 8.63 -4.01
CA SER A 294 13.42 8.63 -3.11
C SER A 294 13.62 9.62 -1.94
N PRO A 295 12.54 10.14 -1.33
CA PRO A 295 12.63 11.13 -0.25
C PRO A 295 13.53 10.69 0.91
N SER A 296 13.50 9.42 1.29
CA SER A 296 14.35 8.84 2.35
C SER A 296 15.84 8.78 1.95
N VAL A 297 16.12 8.40 0.71
CA VAL A 297 17.49 8.32 0.17
C VAL A 297 18.11 9.71 0.04
N VAL A 298 17.36 10.68 -0.51
CA VAL A 298 17.84 12.06 -0.70
C VAL A 298 18.15 12.73 0.64
N ARG A 299 17.29 12.53 1.66
CA ARG A 299 17.55 13.02 3.01
C ARG A 299 18.82 12.38 3.63
N ALA A 300 18.95 11.06 3.53
CA ALA A 300 20.13 10.36 4.05
C ALA A 300 21.39 10.79 3.33
N ALA A 301 21.31 11.06 2.02
CA ALA A 301 22.41 11.59 1.23
C ALA A 301 22.81 13.00 1.67
N ALA A 302 21.84 13.89 1.91
CA ALA A 302 22.10 15.24 2.40
C ALA A 302 22.80 15.21 3.77
N MET A 303 22.29 14.40 4.70
CA MET A 303 22.91 14.23 6.04
C MET A 303 24.31 13.58 5.93
N GLY A 304 24.45 12.59 5.06
CA GLY A 304 25.74 11.95 4.76
C GLY A 304 26.76 12.95 4.21
N ALA A 305 26.36 13.78 3.25
CA ALA A 305 27.19 14.82 2.67
C ALA A 305 27.68 15.84 3.72
N ILE A 306 26.75 16.32 4.59
CA ILE A 306 27.11 17.21 5.71
C ILE A 306 28.09 16.50 6.67
N GLY A 307 27.88 15.22 6.98
CA GLY A 307 28.79 14.42 7.78
C GLY A 307 30.19 14.27 7.17
N LEU A 308 30.27 14.08 5.86
CA LEU A 308 31.53 13.97 5.10
C LEU A 308 32.27 15.32 5.04
N LEU A 309 31.55 16.42 4.87
CA LEU A 309 32.10 17.77 4.95
C LEU A 309 32.67 18.06 6.35
N GLY A 310 31.96 17.63 7.41
CA GLY A 310 32.47 17.70 8.77
C GLY A 310 33.75 16.89 8.98
N LEU A 311 33.82 15.69 8.39
CA LEU A 311 35.00 14.83 8.43
C LEU A 311 36.20 15.50 7.71
N ALA A 312 35.97 16.04 6.50
CA ALA A 312 37.00 16.72 5.72
C ALA A 312 37.52 17.99 6.41
N SER A 313 36.63 18.71 7.12
CA SER A 313 36.94 19.97 7.81
C SER A 313 37.50 19.81 9.23
N GLY A 314 37.57 18.58 9.76
CA GLY A 314 38.00 18.30 11.11
C GLY A 314 37.07 18.85 12.22
N ARG A 315 35.84 19.23 11.89
CA ARG A 315 34.86 19.83 12.81
C ARG A 315 34.03 18.77 13.55
N PRO A 316 33.66 19.01 14.82
CA PRO A 316 32.78 18.08 15.54
C PRO A 316 31.40 17.97 14.88
N ARG A 317 30.84 16.78 14.93
CA ARG A 317 29.56 16.45 14.31
C ARG A 317 28.43 16.93 15.21
N ALA A 318 27.56 17.79 14.66
CA ALA A 318 26.31 18.19 15.31
C ALA A 318 25.15 17.55 14.52
N ALA A 319 24.66 16.39 14.98
CA ALA A 319 23.68 15.60 14.24
C ALA A 319 22.31 16.31 14.08
N LEU A 320 21.85 17.01 15.12
CA LEU A 320 20.57 17.72 15.07
C LEU A 320 20.60 18.95 14.15
N PRO A 321 21.61 19.84 14.20
CA PRO A 321 21.77 20.88 13.19
C PRO A 321 21.92 20.35 11.76
N ALA A 322 22.60 19.22 11.56
CA ALA A 322 22.73 18.59 10.24
C ALA A 322 21.37 18.09 9.70
N LEU A 323 20.55 17.49 10.56
CA LEU A 323 19.18 17.10 10.19
C LEU A 323 18.34 18.33 9.82
N ALA A 324 18.36 19.37 10.65
CA ALA A 324 17.60 20.60 10.39
C ALA A 324 18.04 21.29 9.08
N ALA A 325 19.34 21.41 8.85
CA ALA A 325 19.87 21.97 7.60
C ALA A 325 19.47 21.12 6.38
N GLY A 326 19.57 19.79 6.49
CA GLY A 326 19.13 18.86 5.43
C GLY A 326 17.66 19.01 5.11
N VAL A 327 16.80 19.08 6.12
CA VAL A 327 15.34 19.29 5.95
C VAL A 327 15.07 20.63 5.25
N ALA A 328 15.65 21.71 5.73
CA ALA A 328 15.44 23.04 5.18
C ALA A 328 15.88 23.12 3.70
N VAL A 329 17.11 22.67 3.40
CA VAL A 329 17.64 22.68 2.03
C VAL A 329 16.77 21.82 1.11
N LEU A 330 16.40 20.62 1.52
CA LEU A 330 15.63 19.71 0.67
C LEU A 330 14.23 20.24 0.38
N VAL A 331 13.53 20.80 1.38
CA VAL A 331 12.21 21.40 1.18
C VAL A 331 12.28 22.66 0.34
N LEU A 332 13.33 23.46 0.44
CA LEU A 332 13.55 24.63 -0.44
C LEU A 332 13.87 24.21 -1.88
N LEU A 333 14.60 23.12 -2.08
CA LEU A 333 14.89 22.56 -3.42
C LEU A 333 13.68 21.87 -4.03
N ASP A 334 12.91 21.14 -3.22
CA ASP A 334 11.70 20.45 -3.65
C ASP A 334 10.58 20.57 -2.59
N PRO A 335 9.69 21.55 -2.71
CA PRO A 335 8.59 21.75 -1.75
C PRO A 335 7.59 20.59 -1.64
N GLU A 336 7.48 19.71 -2.66
CA GLU A 336 6.60 18.54 -2.57
C GLU A 336 7.03 17.58 -1.47
N LEU A 337 8.31 17.58 -1.07
CA LEU A 337 8.78 16.82 0.09
C LEU A 337 8.07 17.22 1.39
N ALA A 338 7.56 18.45 1.49
CA ALA A 338 6.81 18.89 2.67
C ALA A 338 5.48 18.12 2.83
N ALA A 339 4.86 17.70 1.74
CA ALA A 339 3.62 16.92 1.72
C ALA A 339 3.87 15.40 1.63
N ASP A 340 5.12 14.94 1.41
CA ASP A 340 5.45 13.53 1.27
C ASP A 340 5.49 12.80 2.62
N PRO A 341 4.60 11.78 2.83
CA PRO A 341 4.59 11.03 4.07
C PRO A 341 5.90 10.29 4.36
N GLY A 342 6.57 9.78 3.33
CA GLY A 342 7.85 9.08 3.47
C GLY A 342 8.96 10.01 3.97
N PHE A 343 8.98 11.26 3.50
CA PHE A 343 9.89 12.29 4.00
C PHE A 343 9.59 12.61 5.46
N ALA A 344 8.32 12.84 5.82
CA ALA A 344 7.88 13.13 7.18
C ALA A 344 8.28 12.00 8.15
N LEU A 345 7.96 10.75 7.81
CA LEU A 345 8.33 9.58 8.62
C LEU A 345 9.84 9.45 8.79
N SER A 346 10.60 9.73 7.73
CA SER A 346 12.06 9.65 7.78
C SER A 346 12.69 10.72 8.69
N VAL A 347 12.17 11.95 8.67
CA VAL A 347 12.62 13.03 9.57
C VAL A 347 12.23 12.73 11.00
N LEU A 348 10.99 12.27 11.24
CA LEU A 348 10.49 11.90 12.56
C LEU A 348 11.29 10.74 13.16
N ALA A 349 11.53 9.68 12.39
CA ALA A 349 12.36 8.54 12.81
C ALA A 349 13.75 9.01 13.24
N THR A 350 14.41 9.81 12.41
CA THR A 350 15.76 10.32 12.71
C THR A 350 15.75 11.23 13.95
N SER A 351 14.73 12.09 14.10
CA SER A 351 14.55 12.90 15.30
C SER A 351 14.37 12.04 16.54
N GLY A 352 13.55 10.98 16.46
CA GLY A 352 13.38 10.00 17.54
C GLY A 352 14.68 9.32 17.92
N LEU A 353 15.48 8.91 16.93
CA LEU A 353 16.80 8.30 17.13
C LEU A 353 17.80 9.24 17.78
N LEU A 354 17.75 10.53 17.48
CA LEU A 354 18.67 11.52 18.04
C LEU A 354 18.26 12.02 19.42
N LEU A 355 16.96 12.16 19.68
CA LEU A 355 16.44 12.81 20.89
C LEU A 355 15.92 11.81 21.94
N ILE A 356 15.29 10.72 21.51
CA ILE A 356 14.61 9.77 22.42
C ILE A 356 15.47 8.54 22.68
N ALA A 357 16.02 7.91 21.64
CA ALA A 357 16.75 6.66 21.79
C ALA A 357 17.94 6.73 22.75
N PRO A 358 18.79 7.79 22.79
CA PRO A 358 19.89 7.86 23.72
C PRO A 358 19.43 7.89 25.20
N VAL A 359 18.34 8.64 25.46
CA VAL A 359 17.77 8.76 26.82
C VAL A 359 17.25 7.40 27.30
N TRP A 360 16.58 6.66 26.42
CA TRP A 360 16.04 5.34 26.77
C TRP A 360 17.12 4.28 26.88
N ARG A 361 18.08 4.25 25.95
CA ARG A 361 19.26 3.39 26.03
C ARG A 361 19.99 3.55 27.34
N ASP A 362 20.31 4.80 27.72
CA ASP A 362 21.04 5.08 28.95
C ASP A 362 20.19 4.74 30.19
N GLY A 363 18.87 4.94 30.11
CA GLY A 363 17.94 4.50 31.14
C GLY A 363 17.91 2.99 31.35
N LEU A 364 17.94 2.20 30.28
CA LEU A 364 18.00 0.73 30.29
C LEU A 364 19.35 0.24 30.84
N ARG A 365 20.44 0.86 30.39
CA ARG A 365 21.80 0.52 30.89
C ARG A 365 21.95 0.77 32.40
N ARG A 366 21.41 1.88 32.91
CA ARG A 366 21.37 2.14 34.35
C ARG A 366 20.60 1.10 35.17
N ARG A 367 19.71 0.35 34.51
CA ARG A 367 18.95 -0.76 35.12
C ARG A 367 19.60 -2.14 34.91
N GLY A 368 20.86 -2.19 34.46
CA GLY A 368 21.62 -3.43 34.25
C GLY A 368 21.41 -4.11 32.90
N CYS A 369 20.68 -3.48 31.95
CA CYS A 369 20.52 -4.05 30.65
C CYS A 369 21.86 -4.00 29.87
N PRO A 370 22.30 -5.11 29.21
CA PRO A 370 23.50 -5.11 28.36
C PRO A 370 23.43 -4.05 27.27
N ALA A 371 24.58 -3.43 26.93
CA ALA A 371 24.63 -2.29 26.02
C ALA A 371 23.96 -2.58 24.65
N GLY A 372 24.27 -3.72 24.04
CA GLY A 372 23.68 -4.13 22.75
C GLY A 372 22.17 -4.32 22.83
N LEU A 373 21.65 -4.94 23.89
CA LEU A 373 20.21 -5.15 24.07
C LEU A 373 19.50 -3.83 24.39
N ALA A 374 20.11 -2.95 25.18
CA ALA A 374 19.55 -1.61 25.48
C ALA A 374 19.41 -0.77 24.20
N GLU A 375 20.38 -0.82 23.30
CA GLU A 375 20.34 -0.13 22.01
C GLU A 375 19.33 -0.77 21.06
N ALA A 376 19.34 -2.09 20.94
CA ALA A 376 18.41 -2.85 20.09
C ALA A 376 16.94 -2.64 20.49
N LEU A 377 16.63 -2.37 21.75
CA LEU A 377 15.27 -2.05 22.21
C LEU A 377 14.95 -0.55 22.07
N ALA A 378 15.90 0.34 22.43
CA ALA A 378 15.65 1.78 22.44
C ALA A 378 15.43 2.37 21.04
N VAL A 379 16.16 1.87 20.05
CA VAL A 379 16.12 2.39 18.66
C VAL A 379 14.76 2.15 17.99
N PRO A 380 14.25 0.91 17.88
CA PRO A 380 12.93 0.68 17.27
C PRO A 380 11.79 1.31 18.07
N ALA A 381 11.87 1.29 19.41
CA ALA A 381 10.85 1.89 20.25
C ALA A 381 10.78 3.42 20.09
N ALA A 382 11.93 4.10 20.00
CA ALA A 382 11.98 5.54 19.75
C ALA A 382 11.45 5.91 18.37
N ALA A 383 11.80 5.13 17.35
CA ALA A 383 11.27 5.29 16.00
C ALA A 383 9.74 5.08 15.97
N GLN A 384 9.25 4.01 16.63
CA GLN A 384 7.80 3.71 16.69
C GLN A 384 7.03 4.85 17.37
N VAL A 385 7.53 5.40 18.48
CA VAL A 385 6.88 6.51 19.17
C VAL A 385 6.88 7.78 18.33
N ALA A 386 7.95 8.06 17.61
CA ALA A 386 8.05 9.24 16.77
C ALA A 386 7.19 9.16 15.51
N CYS A 387 7.12 7.97 14.88
CA CYS A 387 6.42 7.76 13.61
C CYS A 387 4.99 7.25 13.80
N GLY A 388 4.69 6.58 14.91
CA GLY A 388 3.41 5.91 15.17
C GLY A 388 2.19 6.77 14.90
N PRO A 389 2.12 8.04 15.34
CA PRO A 389 0.99 8.91 15.05
C PRO A 389 0.72 9.11 13.55
N VAL A 390 1.77 9.37 12.78
CA VAL A 390 1.64 9.57 11.33
C VAL A 390 1.27 8.26 10.64
N VAL A 391 1.92 7.15 11.00
CA VAL A 391 1.60 5.82 10.46
C VAL A 391 0.15 5.46 10.74
N ALA A 392 -0.33 5.66 11.98
CA ALA A 392 -1.72 5.35 12.34
C ALA A 392 -2.74 6.21 11.56
N GLY A 393 -2.42 7.50 11.35
CA GLY A 393 -3.25 8.37 10.53
C GLY A 393 -3.33 7.93 9.06
N LEU A 394 -2.25 7.36 8.52
CA LEU A 394 -2.17 6.89 7.14
C LEU A 394 -2.78 5.49 6.95
N SER A 395 -2.55 4.58 7.91
CA SER A 395 -2.94 3.17 7.77
C SER A 395 -4.27 2.82 8.44
N GLY A 396 -4.84 3.70 9.29
CA GLY A 396 -6.01 3.38 10.08
C GLY A 396 -5.76 2.29 11.15
N THR A 397 -4.48 1.97 11.45
CA THR A 397 -4.13 0.91 12.39
C THR A 397 -2.91 1.26 13.25
N VAL A 398 -2.83 0.68 14.45
CA VAL A 398 -1.66 0.73 15.33
C VAL A 398 -1.09 -0.66 15.49
N SER A 399 0.12 -0.90 15.00
CA SER A 399 0.80 -2.18 15.12
C SER A 399 1.45 -2.35 16.50
N LEU A 400 1.01 -3.34 17.27
CA LEU A 400 1.61 -3.72 18.56
C LEU A 400 2.83 -4.61 18.36
N VAL A 401 2.92 -5.32 17.25
CA VAL A 401 4.05 -6.20 16.92
C VAL A 401 5.20 -5.46 16.25
N ALA A 402 5.04 -4.18 15.93
CA ALA A 402 6.07 -3.42 15.20
C ALA A 402 7.43 -3.40 15.91
N VAL A 403 7.47 -3.18 17.23
CA VAL A 403 8.75 -3.12 17.97
C VAL A 403 9.45 -4.48 17.98
N PRO A 404 8.82 -5.61 18.38
CA PRO A 404 9.48 -6.92 18.32
C PRO A 404 9.80 -7.36 16.88
N ALA A 405 8.96 -7.08 15.90
CA ALA A 405 9.23 -7.43 14.50
C ALA A 405 10.46 -6.69 13.97
N ASN A 406 10.56 -5.37 14.22
CA ASN A 406 11.72 -4.60 13.82
C ASN A 406 13.00 -5.02 14.56
N LEU A 407 12.91 -5.38 15.84
CA LEU A 407 14.04 -5.92 16.60
C LEU A 407 14.59 -7.20 15.95
N LEU A 408 13.71 -8.12 15.55
CA LEU A 408 14.07 -9.37 14.88
C LEU A 408 14.55 -9.14 13.43
N ALA A 409 14.10 -8.09 12.76
CA ALA A 409 14.49 -7.76 11.40
C ALA A 409 15.90 -7.14 11.30
N VAL A 410 16.30 -6.33 12.28
CA VAL A 410 17.57 -5.56 12.26
C VAL A 410 18.80 -6.38 11.86
N PRO A 411 19.06 -7.60 12.40
CA PRO A 411 20.25 -8.38 12.03
C PRO A 411 20.33 -8.77 10.56
N ALA A 412 19.18 -8.88 9.89
CA ALA A 412 19.11 -9.34 8.50
C ALA A 412 19.27 -8.18 7.48
N ILE A 413 19.02 -6.93 7.88
CA ILE A 413 19.01 -5.80 6.96
C ILE A 413 20.40 -5.57 6.33
N ALA A 414 21.45 -5.53 7.15
CA ALA A 414 22.80 -5.25 6.67
C ALA A 414 23.32 -6.33 5.70
N PRO A 415 23.27 -7.63 6.02
CA PRO A 415 23.73 -8.65 5.08
C PRO A 415 22.86 -8.69 3.80
N ALA A 416 21.52 -8.54 3.89
CA ALA A 416 20.67 -8.47 2.70
C ALA A 416 21.06 -7.31 1.77
N THR A 417 21.28 -6.11 2.35
CA THR A 417 21.72 -4.94 1.59
C THR A 417 23.08 -5.15 0.92
N LEU A 418 24.06 -5.67 1.68
CA LEU A 418 25.43 -5.82 1.16
C LEU A 418 25.53 -6.88 0.05
N PHE A 419 24.91 -8.05 0.24
CA PHE A 419 24.89 -9.09 -0.79
C PHE A 419 24.08 -8.67 -2.00
N GLY A 420 22.97 -7.95 -1.83
CA GLY A 420 22.19 -7.44 -2.94
C GLY A 420 22.90 -6.34 -3.71
N VAL A 421 23.59 -5.38 -3.05
CA VAL A 421 24.45 -4.39 -3.73
C VAL A 421 25.61 -5.09 -4.43
N GLY A 422 26.23 -6.08 -3.80
CA GLY A 422 27.27 -6.91 -4.42
C GLY A 422 26.77 -7.60 -5.69
N SER A 423 25.58 -8.19 -5.64
CA SER A 423 24.93 -8.81 -6.81
C SER A 423 24.69 -7.78 -7.93
N ALA A 424 24.13 -6.61 -7.61
CA ALA A 424 23.93 -5.55 -8.60
C ALA A 424 25.25 -5.14 -9.27
N VAL A 425 26.30 -4.88 -8.49
CA VAL A 425 27.60 -4.45 -8.97
C VAL A 425 28.31 -5.51 -9.80
N LEU A 426 28.23 -6.80 -9.42
CA LEU A 426 28.84 -7.90 -10.16
C LEU A 426 28.13 -8.24 -11.47
N SER A 427 26.84 -7.95 -11.57
CA SER A 427 25.97 -8.43 -12.66
C SER A 427 26.44 -8.11 -14.08
N PRO A 428 27.11 -6.96 -14.40
CA PRO A 428 27.56 -6.68 -15.76
C PRO A 428 28.78 -7.52 -16.20
N TRP A 429 29.63 -7.90 -15.25
CA TRP A 429 30.92 -8.55 -15.57
C TRP A 429 30.94 -10.03 -15.21
N TRP A 430 30.19 -10.43 -14.20
CA TRP A 430 30.18 -11.81 -13.71
C TRP A 430 28.76 -12.24 -13.28
N PRO A 431 27.89 -12.60 -14.24
CA PRO A 431 26.50 -12.98 -13.94
C PRO A 431 26.37 -14.11 -12.92
N ALA A 432 27.18 -15.17 -13.04
CA ALA A 432 27.16 -16.29 -12.09
C ALA A 432 27.56 -15.85 -10.65
N GLY A 433 28.50 -14.92 -10.52
CA GLY A 433 28.85 -14.33 -9.23
C GLY A 433 27.72 -13.44 -8.67
N ALA A 434 26.99 -12.75 -9.54
CA ALA A 434 25.81 -11.99 -9.15
C ALA A 434 24.69 -12.91 -8.64
N GLU A 435 24.41 -14.02 -9.32
CA GLU A 435 23.45 -15.04 -8.88
C GLU A 435 23.87 -15.68 -7.55
N PHE A 436 25.15 -16.02 -7.39
CA PHE A 436 25.68 -16.55 -6.13
C PHE A 436 25.52 -15.56 -4.97
N THR A 437 25.87 -14.29 -5.18
CA THR A 437 25.71 -13.27 -4.13
C THR A 437 24.22 -12.99 -3.84
N ALA A 438 23.33 -13.01 -4.84
CA ALA A 438 21.89 -12.96 -4.65
C ALA A 438 21.39 -14.16 -3.85
N TRP A 439 21.89 -15.37 -4.15
CA TRP A 439 21.58 -16.59 -3.41
C TRP A 439 22.03 -16.51 -1.94
N VAL A 440 23.19 -15.94 -1.63
CA VAL A 440 23.57 -15.68 -0.23
C VAL A 440 22.64 -14.66 0.40
N GLY A 441 22.32 -13.58 -0.32
CA GLY A 441 21.44 -12.50 0.13
C GLY A 441 19.98 -12.93 0.35
N HIS A 442 19.53 -14.02 -0.29
CA HIS A 442 18.16 -14.49 -0.10
C HIS A 442 17.91 -15.04 1.31
N TRP A 443 18.91 -15.57 2.01
CA TRP A 443 18.74 -16.09 3.38
C TRP A 443 18.32 -15.00 4.38
N PRO A 444 19.03 -13.85 4.49
CA PRO A 444 18.54 -12.76 5.31
C PRO A 444 17.22 -12.17 4.78
N ALA A 445 16.98 -12.12 3.47
CA ALA A 445 15.68 -11.71 2.93
C ALA A 445 14.56 -12.68 3.33
N ARG A 446 14.80 -13.99 3.29
CA ARG A 446 13.86 -15.02 3.79
C ARG A 446 13.57 -14.85 5.27
N TRP A 447 14.57 -14.48 6.09
CA TRP A 447 14.35 -14.18 7.49
C TRP A 447 13.38 -13.01 7.67
N LEU A 448 13.54 -11.92 6.89
CA LEU A 448 12.61 -10.79 6.91
C LEU A 448 11.19 -11.22 6.51
N VAL A 449 11.05 -12.05 5.48
CA VAL A 449 9.77 -12.65 5.08
C VAL A 449 9.14 -13.42 6.24
N LEU A 450 9.91 -14.29 6.91
CA LEU A 450 9.41 -15.08 8.04
C LEU A 450 8.93 -14.17 9.19
N VAL A 451 9.72 -13.16 9.56
CA VAL A 451 9.36 -12.19 10.62
C VAL A 451 8.07 -11.47 10.27
N ALA A 452 7.91 -11.00 9.02
CA ALA A 452 6.71 -10.35 8.55
C ALA A 452 5.50 -11.28 8.60
N THR A 453 5.61 -12.45 7.96
CA THR A 453 4.49 -13.40 7.82
C THR A 453 4.04 -13.96 9.17
N TYR A 454 4.95 -14.32 10.06
CA TYR A 454 4.57 -14.80 11.40
C TYR A 454 4.12 -13.66 12.31
N GLY A 455 4.75 -12.48 12.22
CA GLY A 455 4.35 -11.29 12.95
C GLY A 455 2.95 -10.82 12.60
N ALA A 456 2.58 -10.84 11.32
CA ALA A 456 1.24 -10.47 10.84
C ALA A 456 0.14 -11.44 11.34
N ARG A 457 0.50 -12.69 11.65
CA ARG A 457 -0.43 -13.70 12.18
C ARG A 457 -0.67 -13.58 13.68
N VAL A 458 0.07 -12.73 14.40
CA VAL A 458 -0.13 -12.54 15.85
C VAL A 458 -1.53 -11.99 16.10
N PRO A 459 -2.39 -12.68 16.89
CA PRO A 459 -3.73 -12.20 17.18
C PRO A 459 -3.69 -10.84 17.88
N ALA A 460 -4.49 -9.87 17.37
CA ALA A 460 -4.46 -8.48 17.82
C ALA A 460 -3.09 -7.77 17.67
N GLY A 461 -2.24 -8.27 16.76
CA GLY A 461 -0.94 -7.64 16.45
C GLY A 461 -1.09 -6.23 15.87
N ALA A 462 -2.23 -5.91 15.24
CA ALA A 462 -2.62 -4.58 14.83
C ALA A 462 -4.01 -4.25 15.39
N LEU A 463 -4.16 -3.02 15.90
CA LEU A 463 -5.43 -2.51 16.43
C LEU A 463 -6.01 -1.50 15.45
N PRO A 464 -7.32 -1.56 15.13
CA PRO A 464 -7.96 -0.52 14.34
C PRO A 464 -7.87 0.83 15.05
N TRP A 465 -7.59 1.89 14.31
CA TRP A 465 -7.44 3.25 14.82
C TRP A 465 -8.11 4.22 13.83
N PRO A 466 -8.68 5.34 14.30
CA PRO A 466 -9.20 6.35 13.38
C PRO A 466 -8.12 6.82 12.40
N GLY A 467 -8.42 6.79 11.10
CA GLY A 467 -7.55 7.29 10.05
C GLY A 467 -7.53 8.82 9.95
N GLY A 468 -6.70 9.34 9.05
CA GLY A 468 -6.58 10.75 8.76
C GLY A 468 -5.85 11.57 9.84
N VAL A 469 -5.89 12.90 9.67
CA VAL A 469 -5.19 13.85 10.56
C VAL A 469 -5.70 13.76 11.99
N ALA A 470 -7.01 13.61 12.18
CA ALA A 470 -7.63 13.53 13.51
C ALA A 470 -7.10 12.32 14.30
N GLY A 471 -7.00 11.14 13.65
CA GLY A 471 -6.43 9.94 14.27
C GLY A 471 -4.95 10.07 14.58
N ALA A 472 -4.17 10.72 13.71
CA ALA A 472 -2.76 11.01 13.96
C ALA A 472 -2.59 11.92 15.19
N VAL A 473 -3.34 13.01 15.28
CA VAL A 473 -3.31 13.94 16.42
C VAL A 473 -3.73 13.24 17.71
N LEU A 474 -4.80 12.45 17.66
CA LEU A 474 -5.28 11.68 18.81
C LEU A 474 -4.20 10.73 19.33
N LEU A 475 -3.54 9.97 18.45
CA LEU A 475 -2.46 9.07 18.88
C LEU A 475 -1.24 9.83 19.40
N ALA A 476 -0.90 10.98 18.82
CA ALA A 476 0.17 11.83 19.32
C ALA A 476 -0.11 12.30 20.75
N VAL A 477 -1.34 12.77 21.04
CA VAL A 477 -1.76 13.19 22.38
C VAL A 477 -1.74 12.03 23.36
N VAL A 478 -2.31 10.87 22.97
CA VAL A 478 -2.29 9.64 23.81
C VAL A 478 -0.85 9.22 24.11
N THR A 479 0.01 9.18 23.09
CA THR A 479 1.43 8.81 23.25
C THR A 479 2.17 9.78 24.17
N ALA A 480 1.98 11.09 23.97
CA ALA A 480 2.58 12.11 24.85
C ALA A 480 2.07 11.97 26.29
N GLY A 481 0.77 11.77 26.48
CA GLY A 481 0.15 11.53 27.77
C GLY A 481 0.73 10.30 28.48
N LEU A 482 0.86 9.17 27.75
CA LEU A 482 1.47 7.95 28.28
C LEU A 482 2.96 8.14 28.66
N LEU A 483 3.72 8.88 27.85
CA LEU A 483 5.13 9.17 28.15
C LEU A 483 5.27 10.05 29.40
N VAL A 484 4.40 11.03 29.59
CA VAL A 484 4.36 11.86 30.80
C VAL A 484 3.93 11.04 32.02
N ALA A 485 2.87 10.25 31.87
CA ALA A 485 2.33 9.39 32.91
C ALA A 485 3.37 8.31 33.35
N ALA A 486 4.13 7.75 32.41
CA ALA A 486 5.16 6.75 32.66
C ALA A 486 6.35 7.30 33.49
N ARG A 487 6.45 8.63 33.68
CA ARG A 487 7.42 9.22 34.62
C ARG A 487 7.05 8.93 36.06
N ARG A 488 5.78 8.66 36.37
CA ARG A 488 5.29 8.28 37.69
C ARG A 488 5.45 6.76 37.88
N PRO A 489 6.21 6.30 38.88
CA PRO A 489 6.50 4.87 39.08
C PRO A 489 5.22 4.02 39.31
N LEU A 490 4.23 4.60 40.01
CA LEU A 490 2.94 3.93 40.24
C LEU A 490 2.20 3.67 38.93
N ILE A 491 2.07 4.70 38.05
CA ILE A 491 1.37 4.60 36.77
C ILE A 491 2.09 3.60 35.87
N ARG A 492 3.43 3.64 35.84
CA ARG A 492 4.21 2.68 35.05
C ARG A 492 3.93 1.22 35.49
N ARG A 493 3.90 0.96 36.82
CA ARG A 493 3.56 -0.36 37.37
C ARG A 493 2.14 -0.76 36.96
N LEU A 494 1.18 0.14 37.12
CA LEU A 494 -0.21 -0.08 36.72
C LEU A 494 -0.36 -0.43 35.24
N VAL A 495 0.24 0.37 34.36
CA VAL A 495 0.22 0.13 32.91
C VAL A 495 0.87 -1.22 32.57
N THR A 496 1.98 -1.57 33.21
CA THR A 496 2.64 -2.87 33.01
C THR A 496 1.73 -4.02 33.46
N VAL A 497 1.08 -3.91 34.63
CA VAL A 497 0.16 -4.95 35.14
C VAL A 497 -1.05 -5.09 34.24
N VAL A 498 -1.65 -3.97 33.79
CA VAL A 498 -2.81 -3.98 32.89
C VAL A 498 -2.43 -4.57 31.52
N ALA A 499 -1.26 -4.20 30.98
CA ALA A 499 -0.79 -4.76 29.71
C ALA A 499 -0.52 -6.26 29.81
N LEU A 500 0.17 -6.71 30.86
CA LEU A 500 0.40 -8.14 31.12
C LEU A 500 -0.91 -8.90 31.38
N GLY A 501 -1.79 -8.34 32.19
CA GLY A 501 -3.12 -8.91 32.45
C GLY A 501 -3.97 -9.01 31.19
N GLY A 502 -3.92 -7.98 30.32
CA GLY A 502 -4.58 -7.98 29.02
C GLY A 502 -4.03 -9.04 28.07
N ILE A 503 -2.69 -9.18 28.00
CA ILE A 503 -2.05 -10.23 27.19
C ILE A 503 -2.39 -11.63 27.73
N LEU A 504 -2.24 -11.84 29.04
CA LEU A 504 -2.50 -13.12 29.70
C LEU A 504 -4.00 -13.51 29.67
N GLY A 505 -4.89 -12.53 29.71
CA GLY A 505 -6.35 -12.76 29.64
C GLY A 505 -6.88 -12.89 28.22
N ALA A 506 -6.43 -12.03 27.29
CA ALA A 506 -6.92 -12.03 25.92
C ALA A 506 -6.37 -13.20 25.08
N LEU A 507 -5.13 -13.63 25.34
CA LEU A 507 -4.48 -14.68 24.57
C LEU A 507 -5.18 -16.04 24.75
N PRO A 508 -5.46 -16.56 25.99
CA PRO A 508 -6.21 -17.79 26.19
C PRO A 508 -7.64 -17.71 25.65
N VAL A 509 -8.35 -16.60 25.89
CA VAL A 509 -9.72 -16.44 25.40
C VAL A 509 -9.77 -16.52 23.87
N ARG A 510 -8.82 -15.90 23.16
CA ARG A 510 -8.76 -15.98 21.70
C ARG A 510 -8.28 -17.33 21.17
N LEU A 511 -7.40 -18.01 21.90
CA LEU A 511 -6.95 -19.37 21.54
C LEU A 511 -8.04 -20.41 21.77
N LEU A 512 -8.85 -20.25 22.83
CA LEU A 512 -9.95 -21.17 23.18
C LEU A 512 -11.27 -20.83 22.46
N ALA A 513 -11.52 -19.53 22.19
CA ALA A 513 -12.71 -19.06 21.46
C ALA A 513 -12.58 -19.17 19.93
N SER A 514 -11.58 -19.87 19.42
CA SER A 514 -11.21 -19.92 17.99
C SER A 514 -12.09 -20.84 17.13
N GLY A 515 -13.36 -21.09 17.50
CA GLY A 515 -14.33 -21.81 16.68
C GLY A 515 -14.84 -20.98 15.48
N TRP A 516 -13.99 -20.62 14.53
CA TRP A 516 -14.43 -20.08 13.25
C TRP A 516 -13.91 -20.95 12.09
N PRO A 517 -14.78 -21.35 11.20
CA PRO A 517 -16.23 -21.21 11.27
C PRO A 517 -16.83 -22.07 12.39
N PRO A 518 -18.02 -21.71 12.95
CA PRO A 518 -18.71 -22.58 13.92
C PRO A 518 -19.00 -23.95 13.32
N SER A 519 -19.05 -24.98 14.14
CA SER A 519 -19.45 -26.33 13.68
C SER A 519 -20.85 -26.29 13.07
N GLY A 520 -21.06 -27.04 11.97
CA GLY A 520 -22.34 -27.05 11.27
C GLY A 520 -22.54 -25.87 10.28
N TRP A 521 -21.47 -25.11 9.92
CA TRP A 521 -21.59 -24.07 8.94
C TRP A 521 -21.99 -24.64 7.57
N VAL A 522 -22.87 -23.91 6.88
CA VAL A 522 -23.48 -24.27 5.59
C VAL A 522 -22.86 -23.48 4.46
N VAL A 523 -22.70 -22.19 4.67
CA VAL A 523 -22.12 -21.26 3.67
C VAL A 523 -21.46 -20.10 4.40
N VAL A 524 -20.37 -19.57 3.82
CA VAL A 524 -19.75 -18.33 4.27
C VAL A 524 -19.68 -17.36 3.10
N ALA A 525 -20.22 -16.16 3.28
CA ALA A 525 -19.95 -15.01 2.43
C ALA A 525 -18.72 -14.26 2.97
N CYS A 526 -17.64 -14.26 2.21
CA CYS A 526 -16.41 -13.56 2.54
C CYS A 526 -16.54 -12.05 2.30
N ALA A 527 -16.06 -11.23 3.22
CA ALA A 527 -15.95 -9.79 3.02
C ALA A 527 -14.76 -9.47 2.11
N VAL A 528 -15.02 -9.38 0.82
CA VAL A 528 -13.99 -9.15 -0.23
C VAL A 528 -14.06 -7.76 -0.87
N GLY A 529 -14.82 -6.84 -0.29
CA GLY A 529 -15.13 -5.54 -0.87
C GLY A 529 -16.35 -5.62 -1.79
N GLN A 530 -16.41 -4.78 -2.85
CA GLN A 530 -17.46 -4.86 -3.85
C GLN A 530 -17.20 -6.06 -4.74
N GLY A 531 -17.94 -7.15 -4.54
CA GLY A 531 -17.77 -8.40 -5.26
C GLY A 531 -18.16 -9.63 -4.43
N ASP A 532 -18.07 -10.80 -5.03
CA ASP A 532 -18.49 -12.08 -4.43
C ASP A 532 -17.31 -13.02 -4.16
N ALA A 533 -17.33 -13.65 -2.99
CA ALA A 533 -16.56 -14.85 -2.70
C ALA A 533 -17.33 -15.69 -1.68
N ILE A 534 -17.89 -16.78 -2.15
CA ILE A 534 -18.75 -17.65 -1.35
C ILE A 534 -18.06 -18.99 -1.15
N VAL A 535 -18.06 -19.48 0.10
CA VAL A 535 -17.37 -20.71 0.47
C VAL A 535 -18.37 -21.71 1.04
N LEU A 536 -18.37 -22.91 0.50
CA LEU A 536 -19.19 -24.05 0.94
C LEU A 536 -18.28 -25.15 1.52
N PRO A 537 -18.66 -25.84 2.60
CA PRO A 537 -17.85 -26.91 3.19
C PRO A 537 -17.81 -28.14 2.27
N ALA A 538 -16.62 -28.69 2.09
CA ALA A 538 -16.41 -29.91 1.30
C ALA A 538 -15.48 -30.89 2.04
N GLY A 539 -15.85 -31.26 3.25
CA GLY A 539 -15.06 -32.12 4.12
C GLY A 539 -13.99 -31.35 4.93
N LYS A 540 -13.20 -32.09 5.72
CA LYS A 540 -12.24 -31.50 6.67
C LYS A 540 -11.10 -30.78 5.95
N GLY A 541 -11.07 -29.43 6.08
CA GLY A 541 -10.07 -28.58 5.44
C GLY A 541 -10.23 -28.42 3.92
N GLY A 542 -11.32 -28.96 3.33
CA GLY A 542 -11.71 -28.82 1.94
C GLY A 542 -12.89 -27.85 1.77
N ALA A 543 -12.95 -27.16 0.65
CA ALA A 543 -14.07 -26.28 0.32
C ALA A 543 -14.36 -26.26 -1.18
N VAL A 544 -15.61 -25.95 -1.51
CA VAL A 544 -16.00 -25.40 -2.83
C VAL A 544 -16.02 -23.88 -2.66
N VAL A 545 -15.40 -23.18 -3.60
CA VAL A 545 -15.35 -21.71 -3.62
C VAL A 545 -16.05 -21.23 -4.89
N VAL A 546 -17.04 -20.39 -4.72
CA VAL A 546 -17.76 -19.74 -5.82
C VAL A 546 -17.37 -18.27 -5.81
N ASP A 547 -16.74 -17.82 -6.87
CA ASP A 547 -16.14 -16.52 -7.06
C ASP A 547 -14.99 -16.20 -6.07
N ALA A 548 -14.26 -15.11 -6.33
CA ALA A 548 -13.03 -14.75 -5.66
C ALA A 548 -12.95 -13.28 -5.23
N GLY A 549 -13.98 -12.48 -5.52
CA GLY A 549 -13.96 -11.05 -5.31
C GLY A 549 -12.96 -10.30 -6.20
N PRO A 550 -12.81 -8.98 -6.02
CA PRO A 550 -11.93 -8.17 -6.85
C PRO A 550 -10.44 -8.33 -6.46
N GLU A 551 -10.14 -8.63 -5.18
CA GLU A 551 -8.80 -8.56 -4.64
C GLU A 551 -8.29 -9.90 -4.09
N PRO A 552 -7.08 -10.37 -4.51
CA PRO A 552 -6.53 -11.65 -4.08
C PRO A 552 -6.34 -11.79 -2.56
N ASN A 553 -5.98 -10.70 -1.89
CA ASN A 553 -5.67 -10.75 -0.46
C ASN A 553 -6.92 -10.94 0.41
N ALA A 554 -8.05 -10.34 0.01
CA ALA A 554 -9.30 -10.44 0.76
C ALA A 554 -9.82 -11.89 0.81
N VAL A 555 -9.91 -12.55 -0.34
CA VAL A 555 -10.35 -13.95 -0.40
C VAL A 555 -9.35 -14.90 0.25
N ASP A 556 -8.05 -14.69 0.07
CA ASP A 556 -7.02 -15.50 0.72
C ASP A 556 -7.09 -15.40 2.25
N HIS A 557 -7.32 -14.20 2.79
CA HIS A 557 -7.55 -13.97 4.23
C HIS A 557 -8.78 -14.72 4.75
N CYS A 558 -9.90 -14.64 4.04
CA CYS A 558 -11.11 -15.36 4.40
C CYS A 558 -10.86 -16.88 4.42
N LEU A 559 -10.30 -17.44 3.34
CA LEU A 559 -10.01 -18.87 3.22
C LEU A 559 -9.03 -19.38 4.30
N ARG A 560 -8.03 -18.57 4.67
CA ARG A 560 -7.11 -18.90 5.77
C ARG A 560 -7.83 -18.91 7.12
N ARG A 561 -8.72 -17.96 7.38
CA ARG A 561 -9.53 -17.91 8.61
C ARG A 561 -10.46 -19.11 8.73
N LEU A 562 -11.01 -19.57 7.60
CA LEU A 562 -11.82 -20.77 7.50
C LEU A 562 -11.01 -22.07 7.63
N GLY A 563 -9.67 -22.00 7.64
CA GLY A 563 -8.80 -23.17 7.69
C GLY A 563 -8.83 -24.00 6.41
N VAL A 564 -9.23 -23.42 5.28
CA VAL A 564 -9.28 -24.07 3.97
C VAL A 564 -7.87 -24.30 3.45
N ARG A 565 -7.52 -25.57 3.23
CA ARG A 565 -6.22 -26.01 2.73
C ARG A 565 -6.30 -26.58 1.32
N ARG A 566 -7.48 -27.04 0.91
CA ARG A 566 -7.73 -27.63 -0.40
C ARG A 566 -9.04 -27.09 -0.97
N ILE A 567 -9.02 -26.68 -2.21
CA ILE A 567 -10.17 -26.28 -2.98
C ILE A 567 -10.55 -27.47 -3.87
N VAL A 568 -11.65 -28.13 -3.54
CA VAL A 568 -12.10 -29.29 -4.32
C VAL A 568 -12.70 -28.88 -5.65
N LEU A 569 -13.32 -27.69 -5.66
CA LEU A 569 -13.84 -27.05 -6.86
C LEU A 569 -13.83 -25.53 -6.68
N PHE A 570 -13.28 -24.82 -7.65
CA PHE A 570 -13.51 -23.39 -7.84
C PHE A 570 -14.50 -23.17 -8.98
N VAL A 571 -15.53 -22.35 -8.75
CA VAL A 571 -16.53 -21.98 -9.75
C VAL A 571 -16.46 -20.47 -9.98
N ALA A 572 -16.24 -20.02 -11.20
CA ALA A 572 -16.53 -18.64 -11.58
C ALA A 572 -17.98 -18.55 -12.03
N SER A 573 -18.82 -17.72 -11.38
CA SER A 573 -20.20 -17.51 -11.81
C SER A 573 -20.24 -16.84 -13.17
N HIS A 574 -19.41 -15.83 -13.36
CA HIS A 574 -19.12 -15.15 -14.64
C HIS A 574 -17.73 -14.50 -14.56
N PHE A 575 -17.28 -13.78 -15.61
CA PHE A 575 -15.87 -13.35 -15.70
C PHE A 575 -15.65 -11.86 -15.43
N HIS A 576 -16.57 -11.15 -14.77
CA HIS A 576 -16.31 -9.80 -14.29
C HIS A 576 -15.29 -9.78 -13.14
N VAL A 577 -14.58 -8.65 -13.00
CA VAL A 577 -13.44 -8.52 -12.10
C VAL A 577 -13.82 -8.66 -10.63
N ASP A 578 -14.97 -8.16 -10.25
CA ASP A 578 -15.52 -8.27 -8.90
C ASP A 578 -15.90 -9.71 -8.50
N HIS A 579 -15.84 -10.67 -9.45
CA HIS A 579 -16.02 -12.09 -9.20
C HIS A 579 -14.73 -12.90 -9.37
N ILE A 580 -13.82 -12.50 -10.26
CA ILE A 580 -12.62 -13.29 -10.55
C ILE A 580 -11.29 -12.56 -10.32
N GLY A 581 -11.32 -11.29 -9.99
CA GLY A 581 -10.10 -10.49 -9.76
C GLY A 581 -9.20 -11.07 -8.67
N GLY A 582 -9.80 -11.65 -7.64
CA GLY A 582 -9.13 -12.31 -6.53
C GLY A 582 -8.67 -13.74 -6.77
N VAL A 583 -8.88 -14.32 -7.96
CA VAL A 583 -8.68 -15.75 -8.24
C VAL A 583 -7.29 -16.27 -7.84
N THR A 584 -6.23 -15.50 -8.03
CA THR A 584 -4.87 -15.87 -7.59
C THR A 584 -4.78 -16.06 -6.07
N GLY A 585 -5.61 -15.36 -5.29
CA GLY A 585 -5.72 -15.54 -3.84
C GLY A 585 -6.35 -16.87 -3.45
N VAL A 586 -7.30 -17.39 -4.26
CA VAL A 586 -7.90 -18.72 -4.06
C VAL A 586 -6.85 -19.81 -4.22
N PHE A 587 -5.98 -19.69 -5.23
CA PHE A 587 -4.94 -20.69 -5.54
C PHE A 587 -3.70 -20.58 -4.64
N ARG A 588 -3.52 -19.47 -3.93
CA ARG A 588 -2.31 -19.22 -3.13
C ARG A 588 -2.12 -20.23 -2.00
N GLY A 589 -1.09 -21.10 -2.14
CA GLY A 589 -0.72 -22.09 -1.12
C GLY A 589 -1.78 -23.16 -0.86
N ARG A 590 -2.70 -23.38 -1.81
CA ARG A 590 -3.76 -24.40 -1.75
C ARG A 590 -3.71 -25.31 -2.97
N GLU A 591 -4.04 -26.56 -2.76
CA GLU A 591 -4.30 -27.51 -3.83
C GLU A 591 -5.70 -27.24 -4.41
N VAL A 592 -5.81 -27.00 -5.72
CA VAL A 592 -7.09 -26.83 -6.42
C VAL A 592 -7.28 -28.02 -7.37
N LEU A 593 -8.37 -28.78 -7.16
CA LEU A 593 -8.59 -30.04 -7.88
C LEU A 593 -9.36 -29.84 -9.19
N ALA A 594 -10.32 -28.91 -9.21
CA ALA A 594 -11.17 -28.65 -10.37
C ALA A 594 -11.51 -27.15 -10.46
N VAL A 595 -11.71 -26.68 -11.68
CA VAL A 595 -12.13 -25.31 -12.01
C VAL A 595 -13.28 -25.38 -12.99
N ALA A 596 -14.37 -24.65 -12.71
CA ALA A 596 -15.55 -24.57 -13.56
C ALA A 596 -15.93 -23.11 -13.83
N GLY A 597 -16.64 -22.88 -14.92
CA GLY A 597 -17.17 -21.56 -15.28
C GLY A 597 -18.25 -21.66 -16.35
N PRO A 598 -18.92 -20.54 -16.68
CA PRO A 598 -20.01 -20.49 -17.62
C PRO A 598 -19.57 -20.74 -19.07
N ASP A 599 -20.54 -21.06 -19.92
CA ASP A 599 -20.35 -21.16 -21.38
C ASP A 599 -20.14 -19.77 -22.01
N TRP A 600 -20.64 -18.71 -21.36
CA TRP A 600 -20.46 -17.33 -21.82
C TRP A 600 -19.02 -16.87 -21.65
N PRO A 601 -18.28 -16.53 -22.74
CA PRO A 601 -16.83 -16.30 -22.65
C PRO A 601 -16.43 -14.86 -22.25
N GLU A 602 -17.38 -13.95 -22.16
CA GLU A 602 -17.13 -12.53 -21.94
C GLU A 602 -17.17 -12.14 -20.45
N PRO A 603 -16.33 -11.19 -20.04
CA PRO A 603 -15.20 -10.63 -20.80
C PRO A 603 -14.05 -11.63 -20.97
N PRO A 604 -13.44 -11.76 -22.19
CA PRO A 604 -12.42 -12.78 -22.49
C PRO A 604 -11.16 -12.65 -21.65
N ALA A 605 -10.86 -11.45 -21.20
CA ALA A 605 -9.74 -11.16 -20.31
C ALA A 605 -9.92 -11.83 -18.94
N GLY A 606 -11.12 -11.79 -18.37
CA GLY A 606 -11.44 -12.45 -17.11
C GLY A 606 -11.33 -13.97 -17.20
N ARG A 607 -11.87 -14.56 -18.27
CA ARG A 607 -11.71 -15.99 -18.54
C ARG A 607 -10.25 -16.41 -18.65
N SER A 608 -9.44 -15.60 -19.34
CA SER A 608 -8.01 -15.84 -19.48
C SER A 608 -7.28 -15.74 -18.11
N ALA A 609 -7.68 -14.81 -17.25
CA ALA A 609 -7.13 -14.66 -15.91
C ALA A 609 -7.40 -15.90 -15.03
N VAL A 610 -8.64 -16.43 -15.08
CA VAL A 610 -8.99 -17.68 -14.37
C VAL A 610 -8.18 -18.85 -14.91
N ALA A 611 -8.07 -19.00 -16.23
CA ALA A 611 -7.28 -20.07 -16.85
C ALA A 611 -5.78 -19.97 -16.50
N ALA A 612 -5.22 -18.76 -16.49
CA ALA A 612 -3.83 -18.52 -16.10
C ALA A 612 -3.57 -18.87 -14.62
N ALA A 613 -4.47 -18.48 -13.71
CA ALA A 613 -4.37 -18.83 -12.29
C ALA A 613 -4.50 -20.33 -12.05
N ALA A 614 -5.37 -21.01 -12.82
CA ALA A 614 -5.58 -22.45 -12.74
C ALA A 614 -4.38 -23.27 -13.23
N GLY A 615 -3.51 -22.70 -14.06
CA GLY A 615 -2.28 -23.33 -14.53
C GLY A 615 -2.54 -24.63 -15.30
N ARG A 616 -2.28 -25.78 -14.66
CA ARG A 616 -2.50 -27.11 -15.27
C ARG A 616 -3.92 -27.65 -15.10
N VAL A 617 -4.72 -27.06 -14.23
CA VAL A 617 -6.11 -27.50 -14.01
C VAL A 617 -6.99 -26.87 -15.10
N PRO A 618 -7.63 -27.65 -15.98
CA PRO A 618 -8.41 -27.09 -17.07
C PRO A 618 -9.69 -26.41 -16.54
N LEU A 619 -10.01 -25.24 -17.10
CA LEU A 619 -11.32 -24.60 -16.90
C LEU A 619 -12.39 -25.40 -17.64
N ARG A 620 -13.24 -26.08 -16.88
CA ARG A 620 -14.37 -26.84 -17.40
C ARG A 620 -15.58 -25.92 -17.58
N VAL A 621 -16.13 -25.87 -18.77
CA VAL A 621 -17.42 -25.21 -19.04
C VAL A 621 -18.54 -26.06 -18.48
N VAL A 622 -19.40 -25.44 -17.67
CA VAL A 622 -20.61 -26.08 -17.11
C VAL A 622 -21.86 -25.36 -17.58
N ARG A 623 -22.97 -26.08 -17.65
CA ARG A 623 -24.26 -25.59 -18.18
C ARG A 623 -25.42 -26.06 -17.31
N HIS A 624 -26.61 -25.57 -17.53
CA HIS A 624 -27.83 -26.00 -16.88
C HIS A 624 -27.91 -27.54 -16.76
N GLY A 625 -28.29 -28.02 -15.56
CA GLY A 625 -28.39 -29.43 -15.22
C GLY A 625 -27.06 -30.10 -14.81
N TRP A 626 -25.91 -29.40 -14.91
CA TRP A 626 -24.66 -29.97 -14.41
C TRP A 626 -24.69 -30.07 -12.88
N THR A 627 -24.25 -31.24 -12.36
CA THR A 627 -24.18 -31.52 -10.92
C THR A 627 -22.76 -31.87 -10.48
N TYR A 628 -22.46 -31.57 -9.22
CA TYR A 628 -21.19 -31.91 -8.58
C TYR A 628 -21.44 -32.32 -7.11
N GLU A 629 -21.00 -33.51 -6.76
CA GLU A 629 -21.19 -34.05 -5.41
C GLU A 629 -19.84 -34.29 -4.73
N VAL A 630 -19.70 -33.85 -3.49
CA VAL A 630 -18.50 -34.05 -2.68
C VAL A 630 -18.80 -33.90 -1.18
N ALA A 631 -18.41 -34.88 -0.37
CA ALA A 631 -18.44 -34.82 1.08
C ALA A 631 -19.80 -34.34 1.71
N GLY A 632 -20.91 -34.70 1.09
CA GLY A 632 -22.26 -34.31 1.56
C GLY A 632 -22.74 -32.95 1.06
N LEU A 633 -21.97 -32.29 0.18
CA LEU A 633 -22.38 -31.14 -0.61
C LEU A 633 -22.82 -31.64 -1.99
N GLU A 634 -24.02 -31.26 -2.40
CA GLU A 634 -24.53 -31.38 -3.77
C GLU A 634 -24.65 -29.97 -4.36
N LEU A 635 -24.03 -29.72 -5.52
CA LEU A 635 -24.08 -28.46 -6.25
C LEU A 635 -24.70 -28.69 -7.61
N THR A 636 -25.73 -27.91 -7.98
CA THR A 636 -26.46 -28.03 -9.26
C THR A 636 -26.50 -26.67 -9.96
N VAL A 637 -26.19 -26.61 -11.25
CA VAL A 637 -26.37 -25.43 -12.09
C VAL A 637 -27.84 -25.33 -12.51
N LEU A 638 -28.54 -24.29 -12.05
CA LEU A 638 -29.92 -23.99 -12.44
C LEU A 638 -29.96 -23.10 -13.68
N GLY A 639 -29.09 -22.11 -13.78
CA GLY A 639 -29.07 -21.13 -14.87
C GLY A 639 -27.68 -20.74 -15.35
N PRO A 640 -27.61 -20.08 -16.51
CA PRO A 640 -28.73 -19.88 -17.46
C PRO A 640 -29.18 -21.18 -18.13
N VAL A 641 -30.49 -21.33 -18.38
CA VAL A 641 -31.02 -22.53 -19.08
C VAL A 641 -30.56 -22.55 -20.53
N ALA A 642 -30.48 -21.38 -21.16
CA ALA A 642 -29.89 -21.16 -22.47
C ALA A 642 -29.13 -19.81 -22.48
N PRO A 643 -28.06 -19.66 -23.28
CA PRO A 643 -27.34 -18.41 -23.37
C PRO A 643 -28.22 -17.24 -23.80
N MET A 644 -28.19 -16.14 -23.06
CA MET A 644 -28.99 -14.93 -23.32
C MET A 644 -28.15 -13.88 -24.03
N ARG A 645 -28.78 -13.15 -24.99
CA ARG A 645 -28.13 -12.08 -25.73
C ARG A 645 -29.04 -10.87 -25.88
N GLY A 646 -28.45 -9.67 -25.88
CA GLY A 646 -29.19 -8.42 -26.04
C GLY A 646 -29.99 -8.04 -24.80
N THR A 647 -29.57 -8.51 -23.63
CA THR A 647 -30.11 -8.16 -22.31
C THR A 647 -29.51 -6.85 -21.81
N ASN A 648 -29.92 -6.39 -20.64
CA ASN A 648 -29.31 -5.22 -20.00
C ASN A 648 -27.80 -5.40 -19.77
N SER A 649 -27.39 -6.61 -19.36
CA SER A 649 -25.99 -7.02 -19.28
C SER A 649 -25.87 -8.51 -19.64
N ASP A 650 -25.42 -8.80 -20.85
CA ASP A 650 -25.25 -10.18 -21.29
C ASP A 650 -24.32 -11.00 -20.37
N PRO A 651 -23.16 -10.51 -19.89
CA PRO A 651 -22.35 -11.27 -18.94
C PRO A 651 -23.05 -11.58 -17.62
N ASN A 652 -23.83 -10.64 -17.08
CA ASN A 652 -24.56 -10.81 -15.83
C ASN A 652 -25.72 -11.81 -15.99
N ASN A 653 -26.51 -11.65 -17.06
CA ASN A 653 -27.63 -12.55 -17.38
C ASN A 653 -27.19 -13.92 -17.98
N ASN A 654 -25.89 -14.19 -18.01
CA ASN A 654 -25.31 -15.50 -18.25
C ASN A 654 -24.43 -15.97 -17.07
N SER A 655 -24.63 -15.41 -15.86
CA SER A 655 -24.01 -15.87 -14.63
C SER A 655 -24.54 -17.26 -14.24
N LEU A 656 -23.66 -18.13 -13.77
CA LEU A 656 -24.12 -19.40 -13.22
C LEU A 656 -24.96 -19.17 -11.96
N VAL A 657 -26.23 -19.48 -12.04
CA VAL A 657 -27.11 -19.59 -10.86
C VAL A 657 -27.00 -21.02 -10.32
N LEU A 658 -26.51 -21.14 -9.07
CA LEU A 658 -26.18 -22.42 -8.48
C LEU A 658 -27.09 -22.71 -7.27
N ARG A 659 -27.58 -23.93 -7.17
CA ARG A 659 -28.22 -24.45 -5.96
C ARG A 659 -27.30 -25.45 -5.28
N ALA A 660 -26.95 -25.16 -4.03
CA ALA A 660 -26.16 -26.06 -3.20
C ALA A 660 -27.04 -26.68 -2.09
N ARG A 661 -26.89 -27.97 -1.84
CA ARG A 661 -27.46 -28.65 -0.66
C ARG A 661 -26.33 -29.03 0.28
N VAL A 662 -26.39 -28.55 1.51
CA VAL A 662 -25.34 -28.72 2.51
C VAL A 662 -26.04 -29.10 3.85
N ASN A 663 -25.76 -30.25 4.38
CA ASN A 663 -26.36 -30.71 5.67
C ASN A 663 -27.89 -30.60 5.72
N GLY A 664 -28.58 -30.83 4.61
CA GLY A 664 -30.04 -30.74 4.51
C GLY A 664 -30.56 -29.32 4.24
N GLN A 665 -29.74 -28.29 4.31
CA GLN A 665 -30.09 -26.90 4.00
C GLN A 665 -29.84 -26.60 2.51
N THR A 666 -30.70 -25.79 1.93
CA THR A 666 -30.59 -25.36 0.52
C THR A 666 -30.08 -23.93 0.44
N VAL A 667 -29.04 -23.72 -0.35
CA VAL A 667 -28.42 -22.41 -0.60
C VAL A 667 -28.55 -22.06 -2.07
N LEU A 668 -29.15 -20.92 -2.39
CA LEU A 668 -29.20 -20.38 -3.75
C LEU A 668 -28.11 -19.31 -3.90
N LEU A 669 -27.20 -19.52 -4.84
CA LEU A 669 -26.14 -18.61 -5.23
C LEU A 669 -26.50 -18.04 -6.59
N ALA A 670 -27.05 -16.83 -6.59
CA ALA A 670 -27.63 -16.23 -7.78
C ALA A 670 -26.62 -15.49 -8.68
N GLY A 671 -25.31 -15.52 -8.34
CA GLY A 671 -24.31 -14.76 -9.09
C GLY A 671 -24.71 -13.29 -9.25
N ASP A 672 -24.60 -12.77 -10.47
CA ASP A 672 -25.09 -11.44 -10.84
C ASP A 672 -26.28 -11.48 -11.80
N ALA A 673 -27.02 -12.61 -11.82
CA ALA A 673 -28.24 -12.74 -12.61
C ALA A 673 -29.18 -11.55 -12.39
N GLU A 674 -29.54 -10.88 -13.48
CA GLU A 674 -30.47 -9.74 -13.49
C GLU A 674 -31.90 -10.18 -13.80
N THR A 675 -32.80 -9.22 -13.95
CA THR A 675 -34.24 -9.44 -14.10
C THR A 675 -34.55 -10.45 -15.20
N GLU A 676 -33.89 -10.37 -16.35
CA GLU A 676 -34.21 -11.23 -17.52
C GLU A 676 -33.88 -12.70 -17.24
N GLU A 677 -32.73 -13.00 -16.63
CA GLU A 677 -32.38 -14.38 -16.29
C GLU A 677 -33.26 -14.90 -15.15
N GLN A 678 -33.52 -14.07 -14.15
CA GLN A 678 -34.37 -14.44 -13.00
C GLN A 678 -35.80 -14.83 -13.46
N GLU A 679 -36.41 -14.05 -14.36
CA GLU A 679 -37.71 -14.34 -14.91
C GLU A 679 -37.69 -15.59 -15.82
N ASP A 680 -36.61 -15.79 -16.57
CA ASP A 680 -36.45 -16.99 -17.40
C ASP A 680 -36.36 -18.24 -16.55
N LEU A 681 -35.64 -18.23 -15.45
CA LEU A 681 -35.54 -19.33 -14.49
C LEU A 681 -36.89 -19.71 -13.93
N LEU A 682 -37.68 -18.72 -13.45
CA LEU A 682 -39.02 -18.98 -12.94
C LEU A 682 -39.95 -19.59 -14.02
N ARG A 683 -39.89 -19.03 -15.21
CA ARG A 683 -40.73 -19.48 -16.34
C ARG A 683 -40.41 -20.91 -16.77
N GLN A 684 -39.11 -21.27 -16.81
CA GLN A 684 -38.69 -22.58 -17.34
C GLN A 684 -38.65 -23.68 -16.30
N LEU A 685 -38.23 -23.36 -15.05
CA LEU A 685 -37.99 -24.33 -13.99
C LEU A 685 -39.10 -24.34 -12.91
N GLY A 686 -39.89 -23.27 -12.85
CA GLY A 686 -40.90 -23.07 -11.83
C GLY A 686 -40.34 -22.62 -10.45
N PRO A 687 -41.21 -22.17 -9.55
CA PRO A 687 -40.83 -21.59 -8.28
C PRO A 687 -40.09 -22.57 -7.34
N GLU A 688 -40.48 -23.83 -7.32
CA GLU A 688 -39.85 -24.85 -6.47
C GLU A 688 -38.36 -25.09 -6.75
N ALA A 689 -37.90 -24.74 -7.97
CA ALA A 689 -36.51 -24.91 -8.35
C ALA A 689 -35.61 -23.87 -7.70
N VAL A 690 -36.13 -22.66 -7.42
CA VAL A 690 -35.37 -21.53 -6.86
C VAL A 690 -35.54 -21.39 -5.35
N ARG A 691 -36.48 -22.10 -4.73
CA ARG A 691 -36.70 -22.04 -3.27
C ARG A 691 -35.45 -22.45 -2.51
N ALA A 692 -35.07 -21.65 -1.47
CA ALA A 692 -33.85 -21.88 -0.72
C ALA A 692 -33.90 -21.29 0.69
N ASP A 693 -33.30 -21.98 1.67
CA ASP A 693 -33.20 -21.55 3.06
C ASP A 693 -32.21 -20.36 3.19
N VAL A 694 -31.16 -20.33 2.35
CA VAL A 694 -30.18 -19.24 2.32
C VAL A 694 -30.06 -18.71 0.88
N LEU A 695 -30.19 -17.39 0.73
CA LEU A 695 -29.98 -16.69 -0.54
C LEU A 695 -28.70 -15.88 -0.50
N LYS A 696 -27.77 -16.10 -1.43
CA LYS A 696 -26.82 -15.06 -1.84
C LYS A 696 -27.53 -14.13 -2.81
N VAL A 697 -27.79 -12.91 -2.41
CA VAL A 697 -28.55 -11.93 -3.19
C VAL A 697 -27.79 -11.61 -4.49
N ALA A 698 -28.50 -11.65 -5.62
CA ALA A 698 -27.90 -11.41 -6.92
C ALA A 698 -27.34 -9.99 -7.05
N HIS A 699 -26.26 -9.84 -7.81
CA HIS A 699 -25.66 -8.58 -8.25
C HIS A 699 -25.48 -7.57 -7.11
N HIS A 700 -24.93 -8.07 -5.97
CA HIS A 700 -24.63 -7.29 -4.76
C HIS A 700 -25.84 -6.50 -4.20
N GLY A 701 -27.05 -6.92 -4.55
CA GLY A 701 -28.27 -6.22 -4.18
C GLY A 701 -28.60 -5.03 -5.08
N SER A 702 -28.27 -5.09 -6.37
CA SER A 702 -28.66 -4.08 -7.38
C SER A 702 -30.18 -3.92 -7.48
N SER A 703 -30.64 -2.87 -8.16
CA SER A 703 -32.07 -2.66 -8.46
C SER A 703 -32.61 -3.53 -9.58
N PHE A 704 -31.74 -4.22 -10.33
CA PHE A 704 -32.12 -5.11 -11.44
C PHE A 704 -32.52 -6.49 -10.93
N GLN A 705 -33.61 -6.57 -10.18
CA GLN A 705 -34.15 -7.78 -9.58
C GLN A 705 -35.61 -7.97 -9.99
N SER A 706 -35.99 -9.19 -10.32
CA SER A 706 -37.39 -9.56 -10.44
C SER A 706 -38.04 -9.68 -9.06
N PRO A 707 -39.06 -8.88 -8.74
CA PRO A 707 -39.75 -8.97 -7.46
C PRO A 707 -40.34 -10.36 -7.21
N GLU A 708 -40.88 -10.99 -8.26
CA GLU A 708 -41.47 -12.33 -8.19
C GLU A 708 -40.39 -13.39 -7.87
N PHE A 709 -39.24 -13.32 -8.51
CA PHE A 709 -38.14 -14.23 -8.24
C PHE A 709 -37.67 -14.13 -6.77
N VAL A 710 -37.56 -12.92 -6.25
CA VAL A 710 -37.13 -12.70 -4.85
C VAL A 710 -38.17 -13.26 -3.87
N ASP A 711 -39.46 -13.08 -4.14
CA ASP A 711 -40.54 -13.58 -3.29
C ASP A 711 -40.65 -15.13 -3.32
N GLU A 712 -40.45 -15.76 -4.47
CA GLU A 712 -40.54 -17.21 -4.63
C GLU A 712 -39.36 -17.99 -4.03
N ILE A 713 -38.20 -17.34 -3.84
CA ILE A 713 -37.06 -17.96 -3.13
C ILE A 713 -37.41 -18.21 -1.67
N ASP A 714 -38.12 -17.30 -1.01
CA ASP A 714 -38.60 -17.34 0.37
C ASP A 714 -37.50 -17.77 1.39
N PRO A 715 -36.35 -17.02 1.47
CA PRO A 715 -35.22 -17.44 2.26
C PRO A 715 -35.33 -17.04 3.74
N ASP A 716 -34.86 -17.91 4.65
CA ASP A 716 -34.68 -17.54 6.07
C ASP A 716 -33.54 -16.53 6.26
N VAL A 717 -32.47 -16.66 5.43
CA VAL A 717 -31.28 -15.83 5.50
C VAL A 717 -30.90 -15.30 4.11
N ALA A 718 -30.76 -13.98 4.01
CA ALA A 718 -30.25 -13.33 2.78
C ALA A 718 -28.88 -12.71 3.02
N LEU A 719 -27.88 -13.16 2.27
CA LEU A 719 -26.49 -12.70 2.32
C LEU A 719 -26.24 -11.70 1.18
N VAL A 720 -25.85 -10.50 1.50
CA VAL A 720 -25.51 -9.45 0.53
C VAL A 720 -24.01 -9.19 0.59
N SER A 721 -23.29 -9.63 -0.44
CA SER A 721 -21.87 -9.32 -0.60
C SER A 721 -21.72 -7.95 -1.23
N VAL A 722 -21.19 -6.98 -0.49
CA VAL A 722 -21.12 -5.58 -0.93
C VAL A 722 -19.96 -4.87 -0.24
N GLY A 723 -19.34 -3.91 -0.93
CA GLY A 723 -18.29 -3.06 -0.38
C GLY A 723 -18.83 -1.83 0.35
N ARG A 724 -18.12 -1.35 1.37
CA ARG A 724 -18.53 -0.21 2.21
C ARG A 724 -18.66 1.09 1.41
N ASP A 725 -17.70 1.39 0.57
CA ASP A 725 -17.61 2.66 -0.17
C ASP A 725 -17.79 2.41 -1.68
N ASN A 726 -18.84 1.65 -2.05
CA ASN A 726 -19.15 1.42 -3.44
C ASN A 726 -19.90 2.61 -4.06
N ASP A 727 -19.50 2.98 -5.28
CA ASP A 727 -20.11 4.08 -6.05
C ASP A 727 -21.36 3.64 -6.86
N TYR A 728 -21.76 2.37 -6.77
CA TYR A 728 -22.87 1.79 -7.55
C TYR A 728 -24.24 2.00 -6.89
N GLY A 729 -24.27 2.47 -5.64
CA GLY A 729 -25.50 2.62 -4.88
C GLY A 729 -26.10 1.28 -4.40
N HIS A 730 -25.32 0.21 -4.37
CA HIS A 730 -25.71 -1.09 -3.83
C HIS A 730 -25.50 -1.14 -2.31
N PRO A 731 -26.34 -1.91 -1.57
CA PRO A 731 -27.55 -2.59 -2.02
C PRO A 731 -28.77 -1.66 -2.10
N ASN A 732 -29.69 -1.96 -3.01
CA ASN A 732 -30.93 -1.18 -3.18
C ASN A 732 -31.84 -1.32 -1.96
N ALA A 733 -32.30 -0.18 -1.41
CA ALA A 733 -33.10 -0.16 -0.20
C ALA A 733 -34.46 -0.85 -0.35
N SER A 734 -35.08 -0.76 -1.52
CA SER A 734 -36.37 -1.42 -1.80
C SER A 734 -36.26 -2.94 -1.81
N LEU A 735 -35.16 -3.47 -2.34
CA LEU A 735 -34.85 -4.90 -2.32
C LEU A 735 -34.65 -5.41 -0.89
N LEU A 736 -33.84 -4.71 -0.09
CA LEU A 736 -33.64 -5.08 1.33
C LEU A 736 -34.93 -5.06 2.12
N ALA A 737 -35.77 -4.04 1.89
CA ALA A 737 -37.07 -3.95 2.55
C ALA A 737 -38.05 -5.07 2.10
N ARG A 738 -37.97 -5.54 0.84
CA ARG A 738 -38.75 -6.67 0.34
C ARG A 738 -38.34 -7.97 1.04
N LEU A 739 -37.03 -8.30 1.02
CA LEU A 739 -36.49 -9.47 1.71
C LEU A 739 -36.84 -9.50 3.19
N THR A 740 -36.71 -8.36 3.88
CA THR A 740 -37.05 -8.24 5.30
C THR A 740 -38.55 -8.44 5.55
N ARG A 741 -39.42 -7.93 4.68
CA ARG A 741 -40.87 -8.11 4.79
C ARG A 741 -41.29 -9.56 4.50
N GLY A 742 -40.58 -10.27 3.62
CA GLY A 742 -40.72 -11.71 3.40
C GLY A 742 -40.27 -12.59 4.56
N GLY A 743 -39.67 -11.99 5.61
CA GLY A 743 -39.24 -12.74 6.81
C GLY A 743 -37.73 -13.03 6.81
N ALA A 744 -37.01 -12.74 5.74
CA ALA A 744 -35.58 -13.02 5.65
C ALA A 744 -34.75 -12.18 6.63
N ARG A 745 -33.80 -12.83 7.29
CA ARG A 745 -32.74 -12.14 8.03
C ARG A 745 -31.67 -11.67 7.05
N VAL A 746 -31.67 -10.37 6.74
CA VAL A 746 -30.74 -9.77 5.78
C VAL A 746 -29.45 -9.36 6.46
N LEU A 747 -28.31 -9.84 5.93
CA LEU A 747 -26.96 -9.50 6.41
C LEU A 747 -26.07 -9.02 5.26
N ARG A 748 -25.21 -8.04 5.59
CA ARG A 748 -24.35 -7.35 4.61
C ARG A 748 -22.89 -7.46 5.02
N THR A 749 -22.01 -7.78 4.07
CA THR A 749 -20.57 -7.95 4.33
C THR A 749 -19.87 -6.62 4.66
N ASP A 750 -20.35 -5.48 4.14
CA ASP A 750 -19.83 -4.15 4.44
C ASP A 750 -20.08 -3.67 5.88
N LEU A 751 -21.06 -4.27 6.57
CA LEU A 751 -21.39 -3.97 7.97
C LEU A 751 -20.85 -5.02 8.94
N SER A 752 -20.79 -6.28 8.51
CA SER A 752 -20.61 -7.42 9.42
C SER A 752 -19.28 -8.18 9.21
N GLY A 753 -18.51 -7.85 8.17
CA GLY A 753 -17.34 -8.66 7.80
C GLY A 753 -17.74 -9.99 7.18
N ASP A 754 -16.95 -11.06 7.40
CA ASP A 754 -17.32 -12.40 6.92
C ASP A 754 -18.58 -12.91 7.66
N ILE A 755 -19.51 -13.49 6.91
CA ILE A 755 -20.81 -13.94 7.44
C ILE A 755 -20.97 -15.43 7.17
N ALA A 756 -21.17 -16.22 8.22
CA ALA A 756 -21.45 -17.64 8.15
C ALA A 756 -22.92 -17.94 8.48
N ALA A 757 -23.63 -18.64 7.60
CA ALA A 757 -24.87 -19.31 7.97
C ALA A 757 -24.54 -20.69 8.53
N VAL A 758 -25.16 -21.05 9.66
CA VAL A 758 -24.83 -22.24 10.43
C VAL A 758 -26.14 -23.03 10.75
N ASP A 759 -26.16 -24.28 10.41
CA ASP A 759 -27.23 -25.16 10.87
C ASP A 759 -27.01 -25.55 12.34
N THR A 760 -27.99 -25.22 13.19
CA THR A 760 -27.97 -25.52 14.61
C THR A 760 -28.73 -26.81 14.97
N GLY A 761 -29.30 -27.49 13.98
CA GLY A 761 -30.24 -28.58 14.17
C GLY A 761 -31.63 -28.16 14.69
N ARG A 762 -31.83 -26.85 14.92
CA ARG A 762 -33.13 -26.24 15.31
C ARG A 762 -33.50 -25.08 14.34
N GLY A 763 -32.76 -24.92 13.27
CA GLY A 763 -32.89 -23.85 12.29
C GLY A 763 -31.56 -23.18 12.01
N LEU A 764 -31.57 -22.20 11.09
CA LEU A 764 -30.38 -21.46 10.66
C LEU A 764 -30.04 -20.35 11.67
N ALA A 765 -28.79 -20.34 12.13
CA ALA A 765 -28.18 -19.24 12.85
C ALA A 765 -27.17 -18.50 11.91
N VAL A 766 -26.91 -17.25 12.22
CA VAL A 766 -25.90 -16.48 11.49
C VAL A 766 -24.86 -15.96 12.45
N VAL A 767 -23.60 -16.16 12.11
CA VAL A 767 -22.44 -15.67 12.87
C VAL A 767 -21.57 -14.82 11.94
N ALA A 768 -21.24 -13.63 12.40
CA ALA A 768 -20.37 -12.71 11.66
C ALA A 768 -18.99 -12.60 12.32
N ARG A 769 -17.95 -12.42 11.55
CA ARG A 769 -16.58 -12.26 12.06
C ARG A 769 -15.73 -11.32 11.21
N GLY A 770 -15.11 -10.39 11.90
CA GLY A 770 -14.16 -9.45 11.30
C GLY A 770 -14.75 -8.06 11.14
N SER A 771 -13.90 -7.12 10.75
CA SER A 771 -14.32 -5.84 10.20
C SER A 771 -14.38 -5.99 8.68
N PRO A 772 -15.30 -5.30 8.01
CA PRO A 772 -15.26 -5.24 6.55
C PRO A 772 -13.91 -4.69 6.10
N PRO A 773 -13.36 -5.13 4.95
CA PRO A 773 -12.14 -4.56 4.41
C PRO A 773 -12.33 -3.06 4.19
N ASP A 774 -11.34 -2.28 4.57
CA ASP A 774 -11.28 -0.87 4.19
C ASP A 774 -11.13 -0.81 2.65
N ALA A 775 -11.92 0.00 2.00
CA ALA A 775 -11.94 0.16 0.54
C ALA A 775 -10.64 0.75 0.01
#